data_5bba5f8a9235069fb6e6112c65ab49ea
#
_entry.id   5bba5f8a9235069fb6e6112c65ab49ea
#
_cell.length_a   1.000
_cell.length_b   1.000
_cell.length_c   1.000
_cell.angle_alpha   90.00
_cell.angle_beta   90.00
_cell.angle_gamma   90.00
#
_symmetry.space_group_name_H-M   'P 1'
#
loop_
_entity.id
_entity.type
_entity.pdbx_description
1 polymer ?
#
loop_
_entity_poly.entity_id
_entity_poly.type
_entity_poly.pdbx_seq_one_letter_code
_entity_poly.pdbx_strand_id
1 'polypeptide(L)'
;MNDLVPGRGDRVNDLGPLFAPRGVAVVGASRDPGKLGAAMARSLSGFGGFLALVNTRDATMYPSVGAAADAGPVDLALLCVPAAACADVLTEAAAAGVRAAVVCGGGFAEAGGAGIEHQRRLGAIARDSGLRLLGPNTSGFLAPHARLTASFVPGAHRVAPGAVAVVAASGGVNHALAFALTEAGHGVSLAVGLGNGADVTAPDVLDHLAGDPRTAAVALHVESVADGPRLVASVRRLTATRPVVALVVGRHDVGAFAASHTGALATSWRTTRAALAQAGAVLVDDERELVDAVGALAVTRARPCADPGVGVVTAQAGPGLLLLDDLRGRGIRVPELTPGTRRSLAGLLPPLTFQRNPVDTGRPGPELGAVLAATGADPGVDVIAGYVLHEPDAVDVVAAVAEGRTAGVPVVLGLAGTGDDVTRDRRALRESGVPVAHDARGVAAATAALLADARARTTRPAVPVPWQAPTGLATRYDEHTGKDLLERLGVATMPRRACADRAAAHAAFGSVGAPVAVKLLDADVLHKTEIGGVHLGVSTHTALDAALDALDAAGARRYLVEAMAPAGIDLVVGARRDVVFGPLVLVGLGGTVAEALADVTVRLAPLSPGEAAGMPSELAGRALLAGWRGGPVLDPDDLGTIVSRLGDLLAANPLLDEIEVNPLRLTPQGLIALDAVILTRKADDAHTDH
;
A
#
# COMPACT_ATOMS: atom_id res chain seq x y z
N MET A 1 24.47 -1.88 -3.96
CA MET A 1 24.77 -0.78 -2.99
C MET A 1 23.79 -0.87 -1.82
N ASN A 2 23.71 -2.10 -1.25
CA ASN A 2 22.76 -2.48 -0.18
C ASN A 2 23.43 -2.77 1.18
N ASP A 3 24.68 -2.33 1.39
CA ASP A 3 25.44 -2.62 2.63
C ASP A 3 25.07 -1.71 3.83
N LEU A 4 23.92 -1.06 3.83
CA LEU A 4 23.58 -0.06 4.86
C LEU A 4 22.73 -0.58 6.02
N VAL A 5 22.28 -1.85 6.02
CA VAL A 5 21.51 -2.39 7.16
C VAL A 5 21.93 -3.83 7.49
N PRO A 6 22.93 -4.05 8.37
CA PRO A 6 23.14 -5.37 8.96
C PRO A 6 21.98 -5.73 9.88
N GLY A 7 21.59 -7.01 9.93
CA GLY A 7 20.45 -7.57 10.64
C GLY A 7 20.22 -7.00 12.06
N ARG A 8 19.02 -6.53 12.31
CA ARG A 8 18.53 -6.05 13.61
C ARG A 8 18.08 -7.26 14.45
N GLY A 9 18.99 -7.88 15.20
CA GLY A 9 18.62 -8.81 16.27
C GLY A 9 17.86 -8.09 17.39
N ASP A 10 16.94 -8.78 18.04
CA ASP A 10 16.09 -8.53 19.23
C ASP A 10 16.28 -7.23 20.05
N ARG A 11 16.26 -6.06 19.42
CA ARG A 11 16.17 -4.79 20.14
C ARG A 11 14.74 -4.57 20.62
N VAL A 12 14.60 -4.28 21.91
CA VAL A 12 13.33 -3.79 22.46
C VAL A 12 12.96 -2.50 21.73
N ASN A 13 11.83 -2.51 21.00
CA ASN A 13 11.34 -1.33 20.28
C ASN A 13 10.67 -0.34 21.26
N ASP A 14 11.44 0.18 22.23
CA ASP A 14 10.94 1.19 23.16
C ASP A 14 11.13 2.60 22.57
N LEU A 15 10.05 3.18 22.03
CA LEU A 15 9.99 4.56 21.58
C LEU A 15 9.40 5.51 22.63
N GLY A 16 9.17 5.05 23.85
CA GLY A 16 8.70 5.88 24.96
C GLY A 16 9.58 7.11 25.22
N PRO A 17 10.92 6.97 25.30
CA PRO A 17 11.83 8.10 25.46
C PRO A 17 11.77 9.14 24.34
N LEU A 18 11.36 8.73 23.13
CA LEU A 18 11.19 9.61 21.98
C LEU A 18 9.87 10.41 22.07
N PHE A 19 8.73 9.73 22.32
CA PHE A 19 7.40 10.33 22.20
C PHE A 19 6.78 10.78 23.54
N ALA A 20 7.33 10.35 24.66
CA ALA A 20 6.90 10.72 26.01
C ALA A 20 8.09 10.95 26.96
N PRO A 21 9.06 11.81 26.61
CA PRO A 21 10.22 12.09 27.44
C PRO A 21 9.83 12.85 28.70
N ARG A 22 10.58 12.63 29.81
CA ARG A 22 10.48 13.45 31.03
C ARG A 22 11.16 14.80 30.85
N GLY A 23 12.18 14.85 30.00
CA GLY A 23 12.90 16.07 29.67
C GLY A 23 13.57 16.01 28.30
N VAL A 24 13.77 17.19 27.73
CA VAL A 24 14.26 17.44 26.38
C VAL A 24 15.45 18.38 26.41
N ALA A 25 16.55 18.04 25.75
CA ALA A 25 17.66 18.94 25.48
C ALA A 25 17.63 19.41 24.02
N VAL A 26 17.64 20.71 23.77
CA VAL A 26 17.80 21.32 22.43
C VAL A 26 19.29 21.66 22.25
N VAL A 27 20.01 20.85 21.46
CA VAL A 27 21.43 21.04 21.20
C VAL A 27 21.63 21.92 19.97
N GLY A 28 22.40 22.99 20.11
CA GLY A 28 22.49 24.05 19.12
C GLY A 28 21.37 25.09 19.28
N ALA A 29 20.81 25.20 20.49
CA ALA A 29 19.86 26.26 20.84
C ALA A 29 20.46 27.64 20.55
N SER A 30 19.62 28.62 20.18
CA SER A 30 20.09 29.95 19.78
C SER A 30 19.06 31.02 20.16
N ARG A 31 19.55 32.23 20.40
CA ARG A 31 18.71 33.42 20.56
C ARG A 31 18.36 34.08 19.22
N ASP A 32 19.11 33.76 18.17
CA ASP A 32 18.84 34.23 16.82
C ASP A 32 17.57 33.55 16.27
N PRO A 33 16.49 34.34 16.03
CA PRO A 33 15.20 33.76 15.62
C PRO A 33 15.24 33.06 14.25
N GLY A 34 16.23 33.36 13.41
CA GLY A 34 16.42 32.74 12.10
C GLY A 34 17.08 31.35 12.17
N LYS A 35 17.60 30.95 13.32
CA LYS A 35 18.28 29.65 13.47
C LYS A 35 17.33 28.54 13.89
N LEU A 36 17.63 27.33 13.39
CA LEU A 36 16.86 26.11 13.64
C LEU A 36 16.64 25.85 15.14
N GLY A 37 17.72 25.96 15.96
CA GLY A 37 17.64 25.75 17.39
C GLY A 37 16.75 26.77 18.13
N ALA A 38 16.62 28.00 17.63
CA ALA A 38 15.69 28.97 18.16
C ALA A 38 14.22 28.63 17.83
N ALA A 39 13.96 28.18 16.60
CA ALA A 39 12.63 27.73 16.20
C ALA A 39 12.19 26.49 17.00
N MET A 40 13.09 25.53 17.18
CA MET A 40 12.87 24.33 17.98
C MET A 40 12.55 24.67 19.44
N ALA A 41 13.34 25.54 20.09
CA ALA A 41 13.11 25.95 21.47
C ALA A 41 11.75 26.66 21.65
N ARG A 42 11.35 27.50 20.69
CA ARG A 42 10.02 28.16 20.72
C ARG A 42 8.88 27.14 20.61
N SER A 43 9.02 26.14 19.77
CA SER A 43 7.97 25.12 19.58
C SER A 43 7.75 24.28 20.83
N LEU A 44 8.76 24.16 21.70
CA LEU A 44 8.70 23.43 22.96
C LEU A 44 8.19 24.26 24.15
N SER A 45 7.81 25.54 23.96
CA SER A 45 7.35 26.41 25.06
C SER A 45 6.12 25.88 25.82
N GLY A 46 5.33 25.00 25.22
CA GLY A 46 4.19 24.34 25.85
C GLY A 46 4.52 23.01 26.55
N PHE A 47 5.75 22.51 26.40
CA PHE A 47 6.15 21.24 27.00
C PHE A 47 6.22 21.36 28.53
N GLY A 48 5.60 20.41 29.24
CA GLY A 48 5.49 20.45 30.70
C GLY A 48 6.64 19.77 31.45
N GLY A 49 7.59 19.15 30.75
CA GLY A 49 8.75 18.49 31.32
C GLY A 49 9.97 19.40 31.44
N PHE A 50 11.11 18.81 31.81
CA PHE A 50 12.37 19.53 31.88
C PHE A 50 12.87 19.92 30.47
N LEU A 51 13.15 21.20 30.24
CA LEU A 51 13.66 21.73 28.97
C LEU A 51 15.05 22.35 29.17
N ALA A 52 16.06 21.74 28.57
CA ALA A 52 17.44 22.22 28.59
C ALA A 52 17.80 22.84 27.23
N LEU A 53 18.31 24.06 27.24
CA LEU A 53 18.89 24.72 26.07
C LEU A 53 20.42 24.55 26.12
N VAL A 54 21.02 23.88 25.13
CA VAL A 54 22.45 23.55 25.10
C VAL A 54 23.12 24.32 23.98
N ASN A 55 24.12 25.14 24.35
CA ASN A 55 24.98 25.87 23.41
C ASN A 55 26.34 26.19 24.04
N THR A 56 27.41 25.68 23.46
CA THR A 56 28.81 25.90 23.95
C THR A 56 29.29 27.36 23.88
N ARG A 57 28.60 28.23 23.14
CA ARG A 57 29.00 29.62 22.89
C ARG A 57 28.14 30.63 23.67
N ASP A 58 27.09 30.22 24.36
CA ASP A 58 26.21 31.08 25.17
C ASP A 58 26.28 30.64 26.64
N ALA A 59 26.97 31.41 27.47
CA ALA A 59 27.17 31.12 28.87
C ALA A 59 25.87 31.10 29.73
N THR A 60 24.75 31.50 29.16
CA THR A 60 23.41 31.44 29.81
C THR A 60 22.69 30.14 29.54
N MET A 61 23.25 29.28 28.69
CA MET A 61 22.75 27.96 28.32
C MET A 61 23.67 26.88 28.88
N TYR A 62 23.23 25.64 28.90
CA TYR A 62 24.08 24.52 29.29
C TYR A 62 25.24 24.35 28.29
N PRO A 63 26.48 24.14 28.74
CA PRO A 63 27.61 23.99 27.84
C PRO A 63 27.64 22.66 27.10
N SER A 64 26.96 21.63 27.62
CA SER A 64 26.94 20.27 27.07
C SER A 64 25.64 19.53 27.42
N VAL A 65 25.39 18.40 26.76
CA VAL A 65 24.25 17.51 27.09
C VAL A 65 24.49 16.88 28.47
N GLY A 66 25.72 16.53 28.81
CA GLY A 66 26.08 16.01 30.11
C GLY A 66 25.72 16.99 31.23
N ALA A 67 26.12 18.27 31.11
CA ALA A 67 25.78 19.29 32.09
C ALA A 67 24.25 19.53 32.23
N ALA A 68 23.50 19.36 31.15
CA ALA A 68 22.04 19.42 31.18
C ALA A 68 21.44 18.20 31.90
N ALA A 69 22.00 17.00 31.69
CA ALA A 69 21.58 15.76 32.34
C ALA A 69 21.88 15.72 33.82
N ASP A 70 22.97 16.39 34.26
CA ASP A 70 23.28 16.58 35.69
C ASP A 70 22.30 17.51 36.40
N ALA A 71 21.69 18.46 35.65
CA ALA A 71 20.75 19.42 36.19
C ALA A 71 19.29 18.91 36.23
N GLY A 72 18.93 17.92 35.41
CA GLY A 72 17.62 17.34 35.38
C GLY A 72 17.44 16.18 34.39
N PRO A 73 16.29 15.51 34.37
CA PRO A 73 16.11 14.36 33.50
C PRO A 73 16.15 14.79 32.04
N VAL A 74 17.04 14.19 31.25
CA VAL A 74 17.08 14.37 29.78
C VAL A 74 16.94 13.00 29.12
N ASP A 75 15.74 12.67 28.64
CA ASP A 75 15.48 11.43 27.92
C ASP A 75 15.64 11.60 26.40
N LEU A 76 15.44 12.82 25.88
CA LEU A 76 15.43 13.16 24.46
C LEU A 76 16.38 14.31 24.12
N ALA A 77 17.26 14.13 23.14
CA ALA A 77 18.09 15.21 22.57
C ALA A 77 17.63 15.59 21.15
N LEU A 78 17.35 16.88 20.92
CA LEU A 78 17.02 17.44 19.61
C LEU A 78 18.25 18.16 19.03
N LEU A 79 18.87 17.55 18.03
CA LEU A 79 20.13 18.04 17.46
C LEU A 79 19.86 19.03 16.33
N CYS A 80 20.13 20.30 16.60
CA CYS A 80 20.02 21.42 15.66
C CYS A 80 21.41 21.96 15.28
N VAL A 81 22.37 21.06 15.08
CA VAL A 81 23.77 21.35 14.73
C VAL A 81 24.09 20.83 13.32
N PRO A 82 25.20 21.32 12.70
CA PRO A 82 25.63 20.80 11.38
C PRO A 82 25.92 19.29 11.39
N ALA A 83 25.73 18.62 10.25
CA ALA A 83 25.89 17.18 10.10
C ALA A 83 27.23 16.64 10.64
N ALA A 84 28.33 17.34 10.38
CA ALA A 84 29.65 16.95 10.82
C ALA A 84 29.80 16.91 12.36
N ALA A 85 29.01 17.67 13.11
CA ALA A 85 29.04 17.72 14.58
C ALA A 85 28.08 16.71 15.23
N CYS A 86 27.11 16.19 14.49
CA CYS A 86 26.04 15.36 15.06
C CYS A 86 26.53 14.08 15.71
N ALA A 87 27.58 13.43 15.17
CA ALA A 87 28.09 12.18 15.68
C ALA A 87 28.74 12.36 17.07
N ASP A 88 29.49 13.43 17.27
CA ASP A 88 30.15 13.71 18.55
C ASP A 88 29.11 14.08 19.62
N VAL A 89 28.12 14.91 19.27
CA VAL A 89 26.98 15.25 20.15
C VAL A 89 26.15 14.01 20.51
N LEU A 90 25.88 13.12 19.54
CA LEU A 90 25.12 11.90 19.79
C LEU A 90 25.87 10.94 20.73
N THR A 91 27.21 10.85 20.59
CA THR A 91 28.05 10.06 21.47
C THR A 91 28.04 10.63 22.90
N GLU A 92 28.16 11.96 23.06
CA GLU A 92 28.04 12.63 24.34
C GLU A 92 26.66 12.40 24.98
N ALA A 93 25.57 12.56 24.20
CA ALA A 93 24.22 12.32 24.68
C ALA A 93 24.01 10.89 25.17
N ALA A 94 24.52 9.89 24.44
CA ALA A 94 24.45 8.48 24.83
C ALA A 94 25.26 8.24 26.15
N ALA A 95 26.43 8.81 26.26
CA ALA A 95 27.25 8.72 27.49
C ALA A 95 26.59 9.39 28.72
N ALA A 96 25.78 10.44 28.49
CA ALA A 96 24.99 11.11 29.52
C ALA A 96 23.67 10.37 29.86
N GLY A 97 23.43 9.19 29.30
CA GLY A 97 22.24 8.38 29.57
C GLY A 97 20.98 8.80 28.81
N VAL A 98 21.10 9.66 27.81
CA VAL A 98 19.99 10.01 26.90
C VAL A 98 19.61 8.79 26.07
N ARG A 99 18.30 8.48 26.00
CA ARG A 99 17.80 7.25 25.34
C ARG A 99 17.20 7.47 23.96
N ALA A 100 16.93 8.72 23.58
CA ALA A 100 16.39 9.05 22.27
C ALA A 100 17.01 10.35 21.72
N ALA A 101 17.14 10.43 20.40
CA ALA A 101 17.57 11.64 19.72
C ALA A 101 16.80 11.88 18.43
N VAL A 102 16.70 13.15 18.03
CA VAL A 102 16.19 13.58 16.72
C VAL A 102 17.26 14.43 16.04
N VAL A 103 17.63 14.08 14.82
CA VAL A 103 18.57 14.86 14.00
C VAL A 103 17.81 15.58 12.90
N CYS A 104 17.56 16.89 13.11
CA CYS A 104 16.69 17.70 12.24
C CYS A 104 17.37 18.20 10.97
N GLY A 105 18.70 18.39 11.02
CA GLY A 105 19.46 18.95 9.88
C GLY A 105 19.61 17.97 8.73
N GLY A 106 19.82 18.50 7.52
CA GLY A 106 20.26 17.77 6.34
C GLY A 106 21.80 17.73 6.23
N GLY A 107 22.31 17.20 5.10
CA GLY A 107 23.74 17.02 4.83
C GLY A 107 24.22 15.59 5.13
N PHE A 108 23.32 14.63 5.03
CA PHE A 108 23.57 13.20 5.25
C PHE A 108 23.51 12.42 3.93
N ALA A 109 22.91 11.23 3.87
CA ALA A 109 22.91 10.39 2.68
C ALA A 109 22.28 11.08 1.44
N GLU A 110 21.30 11.94 1.64
CA GLU A 110 20.65 12.72 0.59
C GLU A 110 21.61 13.73 -0.08
N ALA A 111 22.65 14.15 0.62
CA ALA A 111 23.68 15.06 0.08
C ALA A 111 24.81 14.30 -0.64
N GLY A 112 24.87 12.97 -0.55
CA GLY A 112 25.95 12.16 -1.12
C GLY A 112 27.30 12.37 -0.43
N GLY A 113 28.35 11.85 -1.02
CA GLY A 113 29.74 12.07 -0.56
C GLY A 113 29.96 11.81 0.93
N ALA A 114 30.50 12.80 1.66
CA ALA A 114 30.73 12.71 3.10
C ALA A 114 29.44 12.53 3.93
N GLY A 115 28.30 12.93 3.39
CA GLY A 115 27.00 12.80 4.05
C GLY A 115 26.62 11.34 4.31
N ILE A 116 26.96 10.43 3.39
CA ILE A 116 26.72 8.99 3.54
C ILE A 116 27.47 8.47 4.77
N GLU A 117 28.74 8.86 4.94
CA GLU A 117 29.55 8.44 6.07
C GLU A 117 29.06 9.06 7.39
N HIS A 118 28.59 10.32 7.36
CA HIS A 118 27.97 10.94 8.53
C HIS A 118 26.75 10.16 8.98
N GLN A 119 25.85 9.75 8.06
CA GLN A 119 24.68 8.96 8.39
C GLN A 119 25.05 7.57 8.92
N ARG A 120 25.99 6.88 8.26
CA ARG A 120 26.47 5.56 8.70
C ARG A 120 27.01 5.61 10.14
N ARG A 121 27.80 6.65 10.48
CA ARG A 121 28.34 6.86 11.84
C ARG A 121 27.21 7.08 12.87
N LEU A 122 26.18 7.86 12.55
CA LEU A 122 25.02 8.04 13.43
C LEU A 122 24.29 6.72 13.69
N GLY A 123 24.04 5.93 12.66
CA GLY A 123 23.41 4.62 12.79
C GLY A 123 24.25 3.64 13.62
N ALA A 124 25.58 3.67 13.52
CA ALA A 124 26.47 2.87 14.35
C ALA A 124 26.37 3.27 15.83
N ILE A 125 26.49 4.57 16.15
CA ILE A 125 26.37 5.08 17.52
C ILE A 125 25.01 4.69 18.12
N ALA A 126 23.91 4.87 17.38
CA ALA A 126 22.58 4.50 17.82
C ALA A 126 22.47 2.99 18.11
N ARG A 127 23.07 2.13 17.26
CA ARG A 127 23.11 0.67 17.50
C ARG A 127 23.94 0.29 18.73
N ASP A 128 25.13 0.84 18.83
CA ASP A 128 26.11 0.43 19.88
C ASP A 128 25.68 0.91 21.27
N SER A 129 25.07 2.10 21.37
CA SER A 129 24.60 2.67 22.63
C SER A 129 23.16 2.23 23.02
N GLY A 130 22.37 1.70 22.09
CA GLY A 130 20.96 1.42 22.33
C GLY A 130 20.03 2.64 22.26
N LEU A 131 20.56 3.84 21.99
CA LEU A 131 19.79 5.07 21.81
C LEU A 131 18.92 4.97 20.55
N ARG A 132 17.66 5.42 20.62
CA ARG A 132 16.77 5.45 19.46
C ARG A 132 16.91 6.78 18.71
N LEU A 133 17.15 6.71 17.40
CA LEU A 133 17.45 7.87 16.57
C LEU A 133 16.39 8.08 15.49
N LEU A 134 15.65 9.20 15.55
CA LEU A 134 14.75 9.66 14.49
C LEU A 134 15.49 10.57 13.51
N GLY A 135 15.33 10.32 12.22
CA GLY A 135 16.01 11.02 11.15
C GLY A 135 17.31 10.30 10.73
N PRO A 136 18.37 10.99 10.28
CA PRO A 136 18.50 12.45 10.10
C PRO A 136 17.60 13.03 9.00
N ASN A 137 17.74 14.34 8.74
CA ASN A 137 16.98 15.05 7.71
C ASN A 137 15.46 14.95 7.94
N THR A 138 15.01 15.20 9.17
CA THR A 138 13.60 15.20 9.53
C THR A 138 13.13 16.54 10.05
N SER A 139 11.87 16.88 9.82
CA SER A 139 11.20 18.01 10.48
C SER A 139 10.75 17.68 11.91
N GLY A 140 11.04 16.48 12.39
CA GLY A 140 10.72 16.03 13.75
C GLY A 140 9.35 15.37 13.86
N PHE A 141 8.74 15.50 15.04
CA PHE A 141 7.45 14.89 15.37
C PHE A 141 6.57 15.79 16.23
N LEU A 142 5.28 15.48 16.27
CA LEU A 142 4.26 16.16 17.08
C LEU A 142 3.55 15.15 17.97
N ALA A 143 3.49 15.40 19.27
CA ALA A 143 2.70 14.64 20.23
C ALA A 143 1.74 15.62 20.99
N PRO A 144 0.64 16.03 20.36
CA PRO A 144 -0.21 17.13 20.87
C PRO A 144 -0.80 16.87 22.25
N HIS A 145 -1.16 15.63 22.57
CA HIS A 145 -1.66 15.25 23.90
C HIS A 145 -0.65 15.49 25.03
N ALA A 146 0.65 15.37 24.72
CA ALA A 146 1.75 15.68 25.65
C ALA A 146 2.20 17.15 25.54
N ARG A 147 1.57 17.97 24.70
CA ARG A 147 2.04 19.32 24.33
C ARG A 147 3.51 19.35 23.91
N LEU A 148 3.97 18.26 23.32
CA LEU A 148 5.35 18.09 22.86
C LEU A 148 5.39 18.32 21.35
N THR A 149 5.95 19.46 20.94
CA THR A 149 6.15 19.82 19.54
C THR A 149 7.67 19.81 19.26
N ALA A 150 8.19 18.63 18.98
CA ALA A 150 9.60 18.44 18.63
C ALA A 150 9.82 18.73 17.13
N SER A 151 9.49 19.95 16.71
CA SER A 151 9.57 20.41 15.32
C SER A 151 9.93 21.88 15.24
N PHE A 152 10.62 22.26 14.19
CA PHE A 152 10.96 23.65 13.89
C PHE A 152 9.97 24.31 12.91
N VAL A 153 8.97 23.57 12.42
CA VAL A 153 8.01 24.06 11.42
C VAL A 153 7.06 25.08 12.06
N PRO A 154 6.90 26.28 11.47
CA PRO A 154 6.00 27.28 11.99
C PRO A 154 4.54 26.77 12.06
N GLY A 155 3.86 27.08 13.15
CA GLY A 155 2.45 26.67 13.35
C GLY A 155 2.25 25.24 13.85
N ALA A 156 3.27 24.40 13.89
CA ALA A 156 3.17 23.00 14.33
C ALA A 156 2.58 22.85 15.75
N HIS A 157 2.81 23.82 16.64
CA HIS A 157 2.24 23.85 18.00
C HIS A 157 0.71 24.08 18.05
N ARG A 158 0.09 24.42 16.91
CA ARG A 158 -1.37 24.62 16.78
C ARG A 158 -2.10 23.35 16.36
N VAL A 159 -1.37 22.27 16.04
CA VAL A 159 -2.00 20.99 15.69
C VAL A 159 -2.82 20.50 16.89
N ALA A 160 -4.11 20.30 16.65
CA ALA A 160 -5.05 19.91 17.70
C ALA A 160 -4.82 18.44 18.11
N PRO A 161 -4.96 18.11 19.41
CA PRO A 161 -4.98 16.72 19.85
C PRO A 161 -6.21 16.00 19.30
N GLY A 162 -6.02 14.72 18.92
CA GLY A 162 -7.07 13.88 18.37
C GLY A 162 -6.64 12.41 18.31
N ALA A 163 -7.29 11.62 17.46
CA ALA A 163 -7.13 10.18 17.44
C ALA A 163 -6.45 9.63 16.17
N VAL A 164 -5.97 10.48 15.28
CA VAL A 164 -5.29 10.06 14.04
C VAL A 164 -3.78 10.17 14.24
N ALA A 165 -3.05 9.08 13.98
CA ALA A 165 -1.59 9.15 13.87
C ALA A 165 -1.17 9.37 12.41
N VAL A 166 -0.09 10.12 12.20
CA VAL A 166 0.56 10.32 10.90
C VAL A 166 1.98 9.73 10.95
N VAL A 167 2.30 8.86 10.01
CA VAL A 167 3.64 8.32 9.80
C VAL A 167 4.04 8.61 8.38
N ALA A 168 4.96 9.55 8.16
CA ALA A 168 5.33 10.00 6.84
C ALA A 168 6.84 9.91 6.61
N ALA A 169 7.24 9.42 5.43
CA ALA A 169 8.64 9.42 5.00
C ALA A 169 9.18 10.87 4.95
N SER A 170 8.42 11.78 4.34
CA SER A 170 8.75 13.19 4.23
C SER A 170 8.29 14.00 5.44
N GLY A 171 9.19 14.82 6.00
CA GLY A 171 8.85 15.77 7.05
C GLY A 171 7.85 16.85 6.60
N GLY A 172 7.91 17.29 5.35
CA GLY A 172 6.95 18.22 4.75
C GLY A 172 5.53 17.65 4.72
N VAL A 173 5.39 16.43 4.18
CA VAL A 173 4.10 15.72 4.11
C VAL A 173 3.54 15.43 5.50
N ASN A 174 4.39 15.07 6.46
CA ASN A 174 3.97 14.87 7.85
C ASN A 174 3.21 16.10 8.40
N HIS A 175 3.77 17.31 8.19
CA HIS A 175 3.14 18.55 8.69
C HIS A 175 1.92 18.94 7.85
N ALA A 176 1.97 18.79 6.52
CA ALA A 176 0.82 19.07 5.66
C ALA A 176 -0.39 18.23 6.07
N LEU A 177 -0.21 16.93 6.29
CA LEU A 177 -1.27 16.04 6.77
C LEU A 177 -1.75 16.39 8.17
N ALA A 178 -0.85 16.72 9.11
CA ALA A 178 -1.23 17.11 10.47
C ALA A 178 -2.06 18.42 10.50
N PHE A 179 -1.72 19.38 9.64
CA PHE A 179 -2.48 20.62 9.47
C PHE A 179 -3.84 20.35 8.84
N ALA A 180 -3.89 19.58 7.73
CA ALA A 180 -5.13 19.24 7.05
C ALA A 180 -6.10 18.45 7.96
N LEU A 181 -5.60 17.51 8.76
CA LEU A 181 -6.39 16.79 9.77
C LEU A 181 -6.96 17.74 10.83
N THR A 182 -6.17 18.71 11.28
CA THR A 182 -6.62 19.72 12.25
C THR A 182 -7.71 20.60 11.65
N GLU A 183 -7.54 21.09 10.42
CA GLU A 183 -8.53 21.88 9.68
C GLU A 183 -9.82 21.11 9.42
N ALA A 184 -9.69 19.81 9.09
CA ALA A 184 -10.84 18.91 8.95
C ALA A 184 -11.53 18.57 10.29
N GLY A 185 -10.94 19.00 11.44
CA GLY A 185 -11.50 18.81 12.78
C GLY A 185 -11.29 17.42 13.38
N HIS A 186 -10.31 16.64 12.88
CA HIS A 186 -9.98 15.31 13.42
C HIS A 186 -8.90 15.35 14.51
N GLY A 187 -7.93 16.26 14.42
CA GLY A 187 -6.78 16.32 15.31
C GLY A 187 -5.85 15.12 15.21
N VAL A 188 -4.73 15.17 15.93
CA VAL A 188 -3.61 14.24 15.80
C VAL A 188 -3.25 13.63 17.15
N SER A 189 -3.05 12.31 17.19
CA SER A 189 -2.48 11.61 18.37
C SER A 189 -0.95 11.69 18.37
N LEU A 190 -0.34 11.39 17.23
CA LEU A 190 1.10 11.44 17.00
C LEU A 190 1.35 11.69 15.51
N ALA A 191 2.27 12.61 15.16
CA ALA A 191 2.70 12.80 13.77
C ALA A 191 4.22 12.72 13.69
N VAL A 192 4.75 11.82 12.88
CA VAL A 192 6.18 11.51 12.80
C VAL A 192 6.68 11.66 11.38
N GLY A 193 7.61 12.59 11.16
CA GLY A 193 8.40 12.69 9.94
C GLY A 193 9.67 11.84 10.09
N LEU A 194 9.81 10.78 9.28
CA LEU A 194 10.89 9.80 9.45
C LEU A 194 12.26 10.34 8.99
N GLY A 195 12.27 11.17 7.95
CA GLY A 195 13.51 11.58 7.29
C GLY A 195 14.22 10.38 6.64
N ASN A 196 15.54 10.34 6.71
CA ASN A 196 16.33 9.29 6.07
C ASN A 196 16.24 7.91 6.76
N GLY A 197 15.64 7.81 7.95
CA GLY A 197 15.37 6.54 8.64
C GLY A 197 16.62 5.74 9.02
N ALA A 198 17.67 6.40 9.55
CA ALA A 198 18.93 5.72 9.90
C ALA A 198 18.79 4.68 11.04
N ASP A 199 17.81 4.84 11.94
CA ASP A 199 17.45 3.87 12.99
C ASP A 199 15.93 3.68 13.08
N VAL A 200 15.17 4.71 13.48
CA VAL A 200 13.72 4.64 13.56
C VAL A 200 13.10 4.74 12.17
N THR A 201 12.33 3.72 11.80
CA THR A 201 11.67 3.59 10.50
C THR A 201 10.15 3.45 10.65
N ALA A 202 9.40 3.42 9.54
CA ALA A 202 7.95 3.26 9.59
C ALA A 202 7.50 2.03 10.39
N PRO A 203 8.07 0.82 10.22
CA PRO A 203 7.74 -0.33 11.06
C PRO A 203 7.87 -0.09 12.57
N ASP A 204 8.94 0.60 13.01
CA ASP A 204 9.14 0.89 14.44
C ASP A 204 8.02 1.75 15.01
N VAL A 205 7.61 2.79 14.26
CA VAL A 205 6.54 3.69 14.69
C VAL A 205 5.19 2.99 14.64
N LEU A 206 4.90 2.19 13.61
CA LEU A 206 3.66 1.40 13.50
C LEU A 206 3.52 0.40 14.65
N ASP A 207 4.62 -0.28 15.01
CA ASP A 207 4.64 -1.20 16.16
C ASP A 207 4.39 -0.47 17.49
N HIS A 208 4.94 0.73 17.67
CA HIS A 208 4.65 1.58 18.84
C HIS A 208 3.16 1.98 18.87
N LEU A 209 2.61 2.40 17.73
CA LEU A 209 1.20 2.82 17.61
C LEU A 209 0.22 1.65 17.87
N ALA A 210 0.63 0.42 17.66
CA ALA A 210 -0.20 -0.75 17.98
C ALA A 210 -0.57 -0.81 19.48
N GLY A 211 0.29 -0.27 20.35
CA GLY A 211 0.08 -0.17 21.80
C GLY A 211 -0.50 1.18 22.29
N ASP A 212 -0.58 2.21 21.43
CA ASP A 212 -1.03 3.55 21.88
C ASP A 212 -2.58 3.64 21.97
N PRO A 213 -3.19 3.78 23.16
CA PRO A 213 -4.64 3.82 23.28
C PRO A 213 -5.28 5.12 22.73
N ARG A 214 -4.49 6.15 22.46
CA ARG A 214 -4.96 7.43 21.93
C ARG A 214 -5.13 7.43 20.42
N THR A 215 -4.52 6.42 19.73
CA THR A 215 -4.59 6.31 18.28
C THR A 215 -5.72 5.39 17.86
N ALA A 216 -6.68 5.89 17.09
CA ALA A 216 -7.79 5.11 16.51
C ALA A 216 -7.53 4.70 15.06
N ALA A 217 -6.81 5.52 14.27
CA ALA A 217 -6.46 5.24 12.89
C ALA A 217 -5.09 5.83 12.53
N VAL A 218 -4.45 5.28 11.50
CA VAL A 218 -3.11 5.71 11.07
C VAL A 218 -3.12 6.12 9.60
N ALA A 219 -2.62 7.32 9.31
CA ALA A 219 -2.26 7.80 7.99
C ALA A 219 -0.79 7.46 7.73
N LEU A 220 -0.52 6.63 6.72
CA LEU A 220 0.82 6.17 6.34
C LEU A 220 1.19 6.72 4.98
N HIS A 221 2.27 7.51 4.90
CA HIS A 221 2.83 8.00 3.64
C HIS A 221 4.17 7.31 3.35
N VAL A 222 4.28 6.68 2.16
CA VAL A 222 5.42 5.86 1.76
C VAL A 222 6.03 6.37 0.45
N GLU A 223 7.34 6.64 0.47
CA GLU A 223 8.15 7.01 -0.71
C GLU A 223 9.10 5.88 -1.11
N SER A 224 9.75 5.28 -0.12
CA SER A 224 10.68 4.17 -0.28
C SER A 224 10.51 3.17 0.86
N VAL A 225 10.86 1.92 0.61
CA VAL A 225 10.82 0.84 1.58
C VAL A 225 12.18 0.16 1.63
N ALA A 226 12.82 0.15 2.79
CA ALA A 226 14.11 -0.52 2.99
C ALA A 226 13.94 -2.00 3.38
N ASP A 227 12.89 -2.33 4.12
CA ASP A 227 12.58 -3.67 4.63
C ASP A 227 11.08 -3.95 4.41
N GLY A 228 10.77 -4.56 3.27
CA GLY A 228 9.40 -4.87 2.86
C GLY A 228 8.70 -5.86 3.79
N PRO A 229 9.28 -7.02 4.11
CA PRO A 229 8.71 -8.00 5.02
C PRO A 229 8.36 -7.42 6.38
N ARG A 230 9.24 -6.61 6.97
CA ARG A 230 9.02 -5.96 8.26
C ARG A 230 7.90 -4.94 8.19
N LEU A 231 7.84 -4.12 7.12
CA LEU A 231 6.76 -3.16 6.92
C LEU A 231 5.40 -3.88 6.82
N VAL A 232 5.32 -4.92 6.01
CA VAL A 232 4.10 -5.73 5.84
C VAL A 232 3.67 -6.36 7.16
N ALA A 233 4.60 -6.92 7.93
CA ALA A 233 4.31 -7.52 9.24
C ALA A 233 3.79 -6.49 10.25
N SER A 234 4.37 -5.28 10.31
CA SER A 234 3.94 -4.21 11.22
C SER A 234 2.57 -3.65 10.82
N VAL A 235 2.32 -3.42 9.51
CA VAL A 235 1.00 -3.02 9.01
C VAL A 235 -0.04 -4.08 9.33
N ARG A 236 0.24 -5.37 9.09
CA ARG A 236 -0.68 -6.48 9.37
C ARG A 236 -1.03 -6.58 10.86
N ARG A 237 -0.06 -6.40 11.75
CA ARG A 237 -0.33 -6.34 13.20
C ARG A 237 -1.24 -5.19 13.57
N LEU A 238 -1.01 -4.03 12.99
CA LEU A 238 -1.78 -2.82 13.29
C LEU A 238 -3.20 -2.92 12.74
N THR A 239 -3.38 -3.39 11.48
CA THR A 239 -4.69 -3.52 10.82
C THR A 239 -5.60 -4.55 11.49
N ALA A 240 -5.05 -5.48 12.25
CA ALA A 240 -5.84 -6.41 13.07
C ALA A 240 -6.70 -5.68 14.11
N THR A 241 -6.30 -4.51 14.58
CA THR A 241 -7.00 -3.74 15.62
C THR A 241 -7.42 -2.35 15.19
N ARG A 242 -6.62 -1.68 14.36
CA ARG A 242 -6.81 -0.28 13.92
C ARG A 242 -6.63 -0.16 12.42
N PRO A 243 -7.43 0.66 11.72
CA PRO A 243 -7.25 0.89 10.29
C PRO A 243 -5.97 1.67 10.00
N VAL A 244 -5.32 1.29 8.90
CA VAL A 244 -4.21 2.01 8.28
C VAL A 244 -4.66 2.47 6.91
N VAL A 245 -4.54 3.76 6.63
CA VAL A 245 -4.77 4.34 5.30
C VAL A 245 -3.42 4.74 4.72
N ALA A 246 -3.08 4.19 3.56
CA ALA A 246 -1.76 4.37 2.97
C ALA A 246 -1.80 5.13 1.64
N LEU A 247 -0.94 6.14 1.53
CA LEU A 247 -0.61 6.88 0.32
C LEU A 247 0.81 6.51 -0.12
N VAL A 248 0.95 5.90 -1.30
CA VAL A 248 2.23 5.48 -1.87
C VAL A 248 2.58 6.40 -3.03
N VAL A 249 3.75 7.00 -2.98
CA VAL A 249 4.28 7.89 -4.03
C VAL A 249 5.05 7.09 -5.09
N GLY A 250 5.20 7.63 -6.29
CA GLY A 250 5.99 7.03 -7.37
C GLY A 250 5.16 6.26 -8.41
N ARG A 251 3.88 6.60 -8.59
CA ARG A 251 3.03 6.06 -9.65
C ARG A 251 3.61 6.31 -11.05
N HIS A 252 4.25 7.45 -11.23
CA HIS A 252 5.00 7.84 -12.42
C HIS A 252 6.47 7.97 -12.07
N ASP A 253 7.35 8.06 -13.07
CA ASP A 253 8.79 8.18 -12.83
C ASP A 253 9.13 9.47 -12.06
N VAL A 254 9.49 9.28 -10.81
CA VAL A 254 9.99 10.33 -9.90
C VAL A 254 11.41 9.99 -9.41
N GLY A 255 12.05 8.97 -10.02
CA GLY A 255 13.24 8.32 -9.49
C GLY A 255 14.40 9.26 -9.16
N ALA A 256 14.79 10.14 -10.09
CA ALA A 256 15.90 11.09 -9.88
C ALA A 256 15.58 12.12 -8.78
N PHE A 257 14.35 12.62 -8.73
CA PHE A 257 13.92 13.57 -7.70
C PHE A 257 13.81 12.89 -6.31
N ALA A 258 13.22 11.70 -6.26
CA ALA A 258 13.12 10.94 -5.01
C ALA A 258 14.51 10.62 -4.45
N ALA A 259 15.46 10.18 -5.28
CA ALA A 259 16.82 9.91 -4.87
C ALA A 259 17.54 11.15 -4.30
N SER A 260 17.29 12.34 -4.85
CA SER A 260 17.85 13.59 -4.35
C SER A 260 17.23 14.06 -3.03
N HIS A 261 15.99 13.62 -2.75
CA HIS A 261 15.24 14.03 -1.55
C HIS A 261 15.51 13.12 -0.34
N THR A 262 15.56 11.81 -0.55
CA THR A 262 15.66 10.83 0.54
C THR A 262 16.95 10.01 0.53
N GLY A 263 17.80 10.17 -0.48
CA GLY A 263 19.01 9.34 -0.68
C GLY A 263 18.71 7.89 -1.11
N ALA A 264 17.43 7.56 -1.36
CA ALA A 264 17.00 6.23 -1.79
C ALA A 264 16.18 6.30 -3.09
N LEU A 265 16.25 5.25 -3.92
CA LEU A 265 15.37 5.10 -5.07
C LEU A 265 13.95 4.77 -4.60
N ALA A 266 12.95 5.32 -5.28
CA ALA A 266 11.55 4.94 -5.04
C ALA A 266 11.36 3.44 -5.31
N THR A 267 10.69 2.75 -4.40
CA THR A 267 10.29 1.35 -4.60
C THR A 267 9.17 1.25 -5.64
N SER A 268 9.01 0.06 -6.24
CA SER A 268 7.91 -0.17 -7.18
C SER A 268 6.57 0.21 -6.57
N TRP A 269 5.91 1.23 -7.11
CA TRP A 269 4.61 1.72 -6.64
C TRP A 269 3.55 0.61 -6.62
N ARG A 270 3.48 -0.20 -7.70
CA ARG A 270 2.52 -1.30 -7.80
C ARG A 270 2.77 -2.37 -6.74
N THR A 271 4.02 -2.78 -6.58
CA THR A 271 4.41 -3.79 -5.58
C THR A 271 4.14 -3.30 -4.17
N THR A 272 4.51 -2.07 -3.84
CA THR A 272 4.30 -1.47 -2.52
C THR A 272 2.81 -1.38 -2.18
N ARG A 273 1.98 -0.92 -3.12
CA ARG A 273 0.52 -0.87 -2.93
C ARG A 273 -0.08 -2.26 -2.73
N ALA A 274 0.31 -3.24 -3.55
CA ALA A 274 -0.17 -4.61 -3.42
C ALA A 274 0.20 -5.21 -2.05
N ALA A 275 1.44 -5.02 -1.61
CA ALA A 275 1.92 -5.48 -0.31
C ALA A 275 1.16 -4.86 0.86
N LEU A 276 0.90 -3.55 0.82
CA LEU A 276 0.15 -2.85 1.85
C LEU A 276 -1.34 -3.24 1.86
N ALA A 277 -1.95 -3.43 0.69
CA ALA A 277 -3.33 -3.92 0.56
C ALA A 277 -3.47 -5.33 1.15
N GLN A 278 -2.54 -6.26 0.83
CA GLN A 278 -2.51 -7.59 1.43
C GLN A 278 -2.28 -7.58 2.95
N ALA A 279 -1.61 -6.54 3.46
CA ALA A 279 -1.47 -6.33 4.90
C ALA A 279 -2.73 -5.72 5.54
N GLY A 280 -3.78 -5.44 4.77
CA GLY A 280 -5.06 -4.90 5.24
C GLY A 280 -5.12 -3.37 5.28
N ALA A 281 -4.17 -2.66 4.69
CA ALA A 281 -4.24 -1.20 4.58
C ALA A 281 -5.24 -0.76 3.51
N VAL A 282 -5.96 0.32 3.78
CA VAL A 282 -6.78 1.04 2.81
C VAL A 282 -5.87 1.93 1.97
N LEU A 283 -5.97 1.82 0.64
CA LEU A 283 -5.13 2.58 -0.29
C LEU A 283 -5.88 3.78 -0.84
N VAL A 284 -5.19 4.91 -0.90
CA VAL A 284 -5.69 6.18 -1.46
C VAL A 284 -4.71 6.73 -2.49
N ASP A 285 -5.14 7.69 -3.30
CA ASP A 285 -4.37 8.19 -4.43
C ASP A 285 -3.89 9.63 -4.24
N ASP A 286 -4.45 10.39 -3.30
CA ASP A 286 -4.03 11.75 -2.99
C ASP A 286 -4.16 12.08 -1.48
N GLU A 287 -3.59 13.22 -1.08
CA GLU A 287 -3.55 13.68 0.31
C GLU A 287 -4.94 14.00 0.87
N ARG A 288 -5.86 14.51 0.04
CA ARG A 288 -7.22 14.83 0.46
C ARG A 288 -8.00 13.56 0.76
N GLU A 289 -7.91 12.57 -0.13
CA GLU A 289 -8.49 11.25 0.13
C GLU A 289 -7.92 10.61 1.40
N LEU A 290 -6.61 10.77 1.65
CA LEU A 290 -5.98 10.27 2.86
C LEU A 290 -6.62 10.87 4.12
N VAL A 291 -6.84 12.19 4.14
CA VAL A 291 -7.46 12.91 5.27
C VAL A 291 -8.90 12.48 5.47
N ASP A 292 -9.71 12.46 4.40
CA ASP A 292 -11.11 12.07 4.46
C ASP A 292 -11.29 10.61 4.91
N ALA A 293 -10.47 9.69 4.35
CA ALA A 293 -10.50 8.27 4.65
C ALA A 293 -10.06 7.96 6.09
N VAL A 294 -8.90 8.47 6.51
CA VAL A 294 -8.39 8.19 7.86
C VAL A 294 -9.23 8.85 8.94
N GLY A 295 -9.74 10.05 8.65
CA GLY A 295 -10.67 10.76 9.53
C GLY A 295 -11.96 9.98 9.75
N ALA A 296 -12.55 9.43 8.69
CA ALA A 296 -13.74 8.60 8.79
C ALA A 296 -13.49 7.31 9.59
N LEU A 297 -12.39 6.62 9.29
CA LEU A 297 -12.01 5.38 9.96
C LEU A 297 -11.60 5.57 11.42
N ALA A 298 -11.14 6.76 11.80
CA ALA A 298 -10.88 7.11 13.19
C ALA A 298 -12.18 7.30 14.01
N VAL A 299 -13.29 7.63 13.34
CA VAL A 299 -14.58 7.89 13.96
C VAL A 299 -15.46 6.64 14.02
N THR A 300 -15.47 5.84 12.94
CA THR A 300 -16.31 4.64 12.85
C THR A 300 -15.74 3.60 11.89
N ARG A 301 -16.22 2.35 11.99
CA ARG A 301 -15.91 1.26 11.06
C ARG A 301 -17.18 0.52 10.69
N ALA A 302 -17.30 0.10 9.43
CA ALA A 302 -18.39 -0.77 8.98
C ALA A 302 -18.18 -2.21 9.50
N ARG A 303 -19.22 -3.02 9.52
CA ARG A 303 -19.11 -4.47 9.82
C ARG A 303 -18.26 -5.16 8.75
N PRO A 304 -17.46 -6.18 9.11
CA PRO A 304 -16.77 -7.00 8.11
C PRO A 304 -17.77 -7.60 7.11
N CYS A 305 -17.56 -7.32 5.82
CA CYS A 305 -18.41 -7.80 4.73
C CYS A 305 -17.56 -7.96 3.46
N ALA A 306 -17.69 -9.09 2.77
CA ALA A 306 -16.91 -9.37 1.56
C ALA A 306 -17.39 -8.54 0.35
N ASP A 307 -18.70 -8.26 0.24
CA ASP A 307 -19.30 -7.46 -0.81
C ASP A 307 -20.28 -6.41 -0.24
N PRO A 308 -19.76 -5.39 0.49
CA PRO A 308 -20.61 -4.40 1.15
C PRO A 308 -21.30 -3.47 0.14
N GLY A 309 -22.56 -3.13 0.42
CA GLY A 309 -23.38 -2.22 -0.36
C GLY A 309 -23.59 -0.86 0.32
N VAL A 310 -23.81 0.16 -0.51
CA VAL A 310 -24.05 1.54 -0.07
C VAL A 310 -25.48 1.97 -0.36
N GLY A 311 -26.16 2.49 0.68
CA GLY A 311 -27.37 3.30 0.53
C GLY A 311 -27.00 4.76 0.38
N VAL A 312 -27.42 5.40 -0.71
CA VAL A 312 -27.17 6.82 -0.94
C VAL A 312 -28.44 7.60 -0.57
N VAL A 313 -28.31 8.57 0.34
CA VAL A 313 -29.40 9.46 0.75
C VAL A 313 -28.99 10.91 0.49
N THR A 314 -29.77 11.65 -0.26
CA THR A 314 -29.48 13.06 -0.56
C THR A 314 -30.71 13.92 -0.39
N ALA A 315 -30.51 15.13 0.11
CA ALA A 315 -31.55 16.14 0.17
C ALA A 315 -31.51 17.12 -1.04
N GLN A 316 -30.54 16.94 -1.93
CA GLN A 316 -30.40 17.71 -3.17
C GLN A 316 -29.91 16.77 -4.30
N ALA A 317 -30.62 16.74 -5.42
CA ALA A 317 -30.34 15.85 -6.53
C ALA A 317 -28.95 16.05 -7.15
N GLY A 318 -28.48 17.29 -7.32
CA GLY A 318 -27.19 17.61 -7.93
C GLY A 318 -25.99 16.97 -7.21
N PRO A 319 -25.75 17.28 -5.93
CA PRO A 319 -24.74 16.62 -5.13
C PRO A 319 -24.90 15.09 -5.03
N GLY A 320 -26.15 14.60 -4.99
CA GLY A 320 -26.45 13.16 -5.04
C GLY A 320 -25.96 12.47 -6.32
N LEU A 321 -26.07 13.14 -7.47
CA LEU A 321 -25.53 12.66 -8.75
C LEU A 321 -24.00 12.59 -8.72
N LEU A 322 -23.32 13.63 -8.21
CA LEU A 322 -21.87 13.65 -8.08
C LEU A 322 -21.37 12.54 -7.16
N LEU A 323 -22.06 12.34 -6.03
CA LEU A 323 -21.74 11.27 -5.08
C LEU A 323 -21.90 9.89 -5.70
N LEU A 324 -23.02 9.64 -6.39
CA LEU A 324 -23.29 8.36 -7.05
C LEU A 324 -22.27 8.06 -8.15
N ASP A 325 -21.92 9.07 -8.97
CA ASP A 325 -20.96 8.94 -10.06
C ASP A 325 -19.57 8.56 -9.53
N ASP A 326 -19.08 9.25 -8.48
CA ASP A 326 -17.81 8.95 -7.85
C ASP A 326 -17.79 7.55 -7.19
N LEU A 327 -18.85 7.18 -6.46
CA LEU A 327 -18.97 5.82 -5.88
C LEU A 327 -18.90 4.73 -6.96
N ARG A 328 -19.62 4.91 -8.07
CA ARG A 328 -19.60 3.96 -9.19
C ARG A 328 -18.27 3.94 -9.93
N GLY A 329 -17.64 5.10 -10.11
CA GLY A 329 -16.29 5.21 -10.68
C GLY A 329 -15.24 4.44 -9.86
N ARG A 330 -15.44 4.34 -8.55
CA ARG A 330 -14.62 3.51 -7.63
C ARG A 330 -15.03 2.03 -7.59
N GLY A 331 -16.00 1.60 -8.42
CA GLY A 331 -16.50 0.22 -8.43
C GLY A 331 -17.29 -0.17 -7.18
N ILE A 332 -17.83 0.80 -6.44
CA ILE A 332 -18.61 0.55 -5.23
C ILE A 332 -20.02 0.10 -5.60
N ARG A 333 -20.48 -0.94 -4.94
CA ARG A 333 -21.82 -1.49 -5.11
C ARG A 333 -22.88 -0.57 -4.47
N VAL A 334 -23.78 -0.04 -5.32
CA VAL A 334 -24.96 0.73 -4.90
C VAL A 334 -26.19 -0.09 -5.31
N PRO A 335 -26.69 -0.99 -4.44
CA PRO A 335 -27.74 -1.93 -4.77
C PRO A 335 -29.10 -1.25 -4.94
N GLU A 336 -29.99 -1.81 -5.74
CA GLU A 336 -31.39 -1.42 -5.73
C GLU A 336 -32.03 -1.84 -4.39
N LEU A 337 -32.73 -0.91 -3.74
CA LEU A 337 -33.39 -1.20 -2.47
C LEU A 337 -34.54 -2.19 -2.65
N THR A 338 -34.77 -3.00 -1.64
CA THR A 338 -35.84 -3.99 -1.65
C THR A 338 -37.23 -3.38 -1.84
N PRO A 339 -38.20 -4.13 -2.38
CA PRO A 339 -39.58 -3.62 -2.50
C PRO A 339 -40.20 -3.21 -1.16
N GLY A 340 -39.78 -3.84 -0.04
CA GLY A 340 -40.18 -3.47 1.32
C GLY A 340 -39.70 -2.07 1.70
N THR A 341 -38.41 -1.84 1.56
CA THR A 341 -37.78 -0.54 1.83
C THR A 341 -38.38 0.57 0.97
N ARG A 342 -38.58 0.31 -0.32
CA ARG A 342 -39.22 1.27 -1.25
C ARG A 342 -40.65 1.64 -0.83
N ARG A 343 -41.44 0.70 -0.33
CA ARG A 343 -42.79 1.00 0.20
C ARG A 343 -42.72 1.87 1.46
N SER A 344 -41.77 1.60 2.36
CA SER A 344 -41.56 2.44 3.54
C SER A 344 -41.21 3.87 3.14
N LEU A 345 -40.26 4.05 2.21
CA LEU A 345 -39.86 5.35 1.68
C LEU A 345 -40.99 6.10 1.00
N ALA A 346 -41.84 5.40 0.22
CA ALA A 346 -43.01 5.99 -0.42
C ALA A 346 -44.06 6.51 0.58
N GLY A 347 -44.07 5.98 1.79
CA GLY A 347 -44.92 6.51 2.87
C GLY A 347 -44.32 7.74 3.57
N LEU A 348 -43.04 8.01 3.39
CA LEU A 348 -42.29 9.12 4.02
C LEU A 348 -42.09 10.31 3.07
N LEU A 349 -41.94 10.04 1.79
CA LEU A 349 -41.49 11.01 0.79
C LEU A 349 -42.58 11.34 -0.25
N PRO A 350 -42.55 12.55 -0.82
CA PRO A 350 -43.45 12.91 -1.92
C PRO A 350 -43.29 11.99 -3.16
N PRO A 351 -44.36 11.69 -3.92
CA PRO A 351 -44.31 10.74 -5.04
C PRO A 351 -43.36 11.13 -6.18
N LEU A 352 -42.99 12.40 -6.29
CA LEU A 352 -42.12 12.92 -7.35
C LEU A 352 -40.63 12.81 -7.04
N THR A 353 -40.24 12.35 -5.85
CA THR A 353 -38.84 12.14 -5.46
C THR A 353 -38.34 10.79 -5.93
N PHE A 354 -37.01 10.67 -6.14
CA PHE A 354 -36.40 9.39 -6.52
C PHE A 354 -36.19 8.52 -5.27
N GLN A 355 -36.83 7.35 -5.21
CA GLN A 355 -36.95 6.54 -3.99
C GLN A 355 -36.39 5.11 -4.16
N ARG A 356 -35.35 4.94 -5.00
CA ARG A 356 -34.76 3.60 -5.23
C ARG A 356 -33.41 3.43 -4.54
N ASN A 357 -32.36 3.89 -5.09
CA ASN A 357 -31.02 4.13 -4.61
C ASN A 357 -30.26 4.83 -5.76
N PRO A 358 -29.98 6.12 -5.63
CA PRO A 358 -30.11 7.02 -4.44
C PRO A 358 -31.54 7.21 -3.96
N VAL A 359 -31.69 7.59 -2.69
CA VAL A 359 -32.94 8.15 -2.13
C VAL A 359 -32.79 9.67 -2.11
N ASP A 360 -33.61 10.36 -2.90
CA ASP A 360 -33.63 11.83 -2.94
C ASP A 360 -34.84 12.36 -2.17
N THR A 361 -34.61 13.13 -1.10
CA THR A 361 -35.70 13.74 -0.35
C THR A 361 -36.18 15.05 -0.96
N GLY A 362 -35.49 15.55 -2.00
CA GLY A 362 -35.75 16.83 -2.67
C GLY A 362 -35.32 18.06 -1.88
N ARG A 363 -35.45 18.06 -0.55
CA ARG A 363 -35.00 19.08 0.40
C ARG A 363 -34.78 18.46 1.77
N PRO A 364 -33.90 19.00 2.62
CA PRO A 364 -33.85 18.61 4.03
C PRO A 364 -35.20 18.86 4.71
N GLY A 365 -35.68 17.88 5.46
CA GLY A 365 -36.94 17.99 6.16
C GLY A 365 -37.01 17.08 7.39
N PRO A 366 -38.07 17.15 8.19
CA PRO A 366 -38.21 16.40 9.43
C PRO A 366 -38.22 14.88 9.23
N GLU A 367 -38.49 14.41 8.01
CA GLU A 367 -38.49 12.99 7.64
C GLU A 367 -37.09 12.40 7.44
N LEU A 368 -36.03 13.22 7.43
CA LEU A 368 -34.65 12.79 7.13
C LEU A 368 -34.21 11.62 8.03
N GLY A 369 -34.49 11.68 9.32
CA GLY A 369 -34.17 10.59 10.26
C GLY A 369 -34.84 9.27 9.88
N ALA A 370 -36.14 9.31 9.60
CA ALA A 370 -36.91 8.14 9.19
C ALA A 370 -36.45 7.57 7.85
N VAL A 371 -36.03 8.43 6.90
CA VAL A 371 -35.46 8.02 5.60
C VAL A 371 -34.12 7.33 5.79
N LEU A 372 -33.24 7.87 6.62
CA LEU A 372 -31.96 7.23 6.97
C LEU A 372 -32.20 5.85 7.62
N ALA A 373 -33.11 5.76 8.59
CA ALA A 373 -33.47 4.51 9.24
C ALA A 373 -34.02 3.46 8.26
N ALA A 374 -34.96 3.85 7.39
CA ALA A 374 -35.54 2.96 6.39
C ALA A 374 -34.48 2.45 5.39
N THR A 375 -33.59 3.33 4.95
CA THR A 375 -32.50 2.96 4.02
C THR A 375 -31.47 2.06 4.69
N GLY A 376 -31.08 2.36 5.92
CA GLY A 376 -30.11 1.55 6.71
C GLY A 376 -30.65 0.19 7.14
N ALA A 377 -31.97 0.01 7.17
CA ALA A 377 -32.61 -1.28 7.45
C ALA A 377 -32.67 -2.20 6.23
N ASP A 378 -32.35 -1.71 5.01
CA ASP A 378 -32.31 -2.55 3.82
C ASP A 378 -31.16 -3.58 3.91
N PRO A 379 -31.42 -4.88 3.68
CA PRO A 379 -30.40 -5.92 3.80
C PRO A 379 -29.25 -5.79 2.79
N GLY A 380 -29.41 -5.01 1.73
CA GLY A 380 -28.36 -4.71 0.76
C GLY A 380 -27.44 -3.57 1.15
N VAL A 381 -27.69 -2.88 2.29
CA VAL A 381 -27.00 -1.66 2.72
C VAL A 381 -26.14 -1.91 3.96
N ASP A 382 -24.84 -1.73 3.83
CA ASP A 382 -23.85 -1.85 4.92
C ASP A 382 -23.33 -0.50 5.39
N VAL A 383 -23.42 0.54 4.55
CA VAL A 383 -23.02 1.93 4.84
C VAL A 383 -24.02 2.87 4.17
N ILE A 384 -24.38 3.95 4.84
CA ILE A 384 -25.12 5.06 4.24
C ILE A 384 -24.14 6.18 3.88
N ALA A 385 -24.16 6.60 2.61
CA ALA A 385 -23.50 7.82 2.13
C ALA A 385 -24.55 8.92 1.96
N GLY A 386 -24.54 9.90 2.85
CA GLY A 386 -25.50 10.99 2.86
C GLY A 386 -24.91 12.31 2.41
N TYR A 387 -25.73 13.17 1.79
CA TYR A 387 -25.37 14.56 1.48
C TYR A 387 -26.53 15.52 1.71
N VAL A 388 -26.28 16.56 2.50
CA VAL A 388 -27.29 17.55 2.93
C VAL A 388 -26.69 18.95 2.92
N LEU A 389 -27.40 19.95 2.39
CA LEU A 389 -27.12 21.35 2.68
C LEU A 389 -27.62 21.68 4.09
N HIS A 390 -26.85 22.47 4.82
CA HIS A 390 -27.21 22.91 6.16
C HIS A 390 -28.36 23.91 6.10
N GLU A 391 -29.54 23.48 6.48
CA GLU A 391 -30.78 24.29 6.56
C GLU A 391 -31.40 24.13 7.96
N PRO A 392 -30.90 24.85 8.98
CA PRO A 392 -31.27 24.63 10.38
C PRO A 392 -32.77 24.93 10.65
N ASP A 393 -33.38 25.82 9.87
CA ASP A 393 -34.82 26.11 9.96
C ASP A 393 -35.70 24.98 9.40
N ALA A 394 -35.14 24.09 8.56
CA ALA A 394 -35.85 22.97 7.95
C ALA A 394 -35.72 21.67 8.77
N VAL A 395 -34.51 21.41 9.31
CA VAL A 395 -34.24 20.21 10.10
C VAL A 395 -33.01 20.39 11.01
N ASP A 396 -33.13 19.90 12.23
CA ASP A 396 -31.96 19.63 13.09
C ASP A 396 -31.26 18.36 12.56
N VAL A 397 -30.20 18.56 11.79
CA VAL A 397 -29.47 17.45 11.12
C VAL A 397 -28.82 16.52 12.14
N VAL A 398 -28.38 17.04 13.30
CA VAL A 398 -27.75 16.23 14.35
C VAL A 398 -28.77 15.28 14.97
N ALA A 399 -29.94 15.80 15.32
CA ALA A 399 -31.04 15.01 15.86
C ALA A 399 -31.58 14.01 14.83
N ALA A 400 -31.78 14.42 13.58
CA ALA A 400 -32.24 13.54 12.49
C ALA A 400 -31.29 12.36 12.23
N VAL A 401 -29.98 12.61 12.20
CA VAL A 401 -28.99 11.52 12.03
C VAL A 401 -28.97 10.60 13.26
N ALA A 402 -29.10 11.15 14.47
CA ALA A 402 -29.16 10.35 15.69
C ALA A 402 -30.40 9.42 15.72
N GLU A 403 -31.56 9.92 15.30
CA GLU A 403 -32.81 9.16 15.16
C GLU A 403 -32.70 8.09 14.06
N GLY A 404 -32.09 8.45 12.92
CA GLY A 404 -31.99 7.59 11.73
C GLY A 404 -30.91 6.49 11.81
N ARG A 405 -30.16 6.40 12.91
CA ARG A 405 -29.06 5.41 13.01
C ARG A 405 -29.58 3.98 13.13
N THR A 406 -29.13 3.14 12.21
CA THR A 406 -29.35 1.70 12.27
C THR A 406 -28.11 1.03 12.89
N ALA A 407 -28.33 0.14 13.86
CA ALA A 407 -27.23 -0.54 14.54
C ALA A 407 -26.32 -1.31 13.57
N GLY A 408 -25.05 -0.94 13.54
CA GLY A 408 -24.02 -1.55 12.71
C GLY A 408 -24.00 -1.10 11.25
N VAL A 409 -24.82 -0.09 10.87
CA VAL A 409 -24.76 0.57 9.55
C VAL A 409 -24.29 2.02 9.77
N PRO A 410 -23.01 2.34 9.57
CA PRO A 410 -22.51 3.69 9.72
C PRO A 410 -23.07 4.62 8.66
N VAL A 411 -23.27 5.89 9.06
CA VAL A 411 -23.63 6.99 8.18
C VAL A 411 -22.38 7.84 7.96
N VAL A 412 -22.01 8.10 6.72
CA VAL A 412 -21.03 9.12 6.31
C VAL A 412 -21.81 10.28 5.75
N LEU A 413 -21.66 11.49 6.32
CA LEU A 413 -22.48 12.63 5.94
C LEU A 413 -21.64 13.74 5.29
N GLY A 414 -22.04 14.20 4.13
CA GLY A 414 -21.65 15.49 3.57
C GLY A 414 -22.59 16.57 4.10
N LEU A 415 -22.05 17.50 4.89
CA LEU A 415 -22.81 18.64 5.39
C LEU A 415 -22.19 19.92 4.86
N ALA A 416 -22.77 20.48 3.79
CA ALA A 416 -22.29 21.70 3.18
C ALA A 416 -23.02 22.92 3.75
N GLY A 417 -22.27 23.98 3.95
CA GLY A 417 -22.77 25.24 4.49
C GLY A 417 -21.62 26.09 5.03
N THR A 418 -21.93 27.30 5.45
CA THR A 418 -20.97 28.27 6.01
C THR A 418 -21.49 28.83 7.32
N GLY A 419 -20.58 29.24 8.20
CA GLY A 419 -20.90 29.86 9.51
C GLY A 419 -20.57 28.97 10.71
N ASP A 420 -20.77 29.51 11.89
CA ASP A 420 -20.41 28.87 13.15
C ASP A 420 -21.36 27.72 13.52
N ASP A 421 -22.62 27.84 13.10
CA ASP A 421 -23.65 26.81 13.31
C ASP A 421 -23.34 25.51 12.57
N VAL A 422 -23.01 25.58 11.28
CA VAL A 422 -22.61 24.39 10.53
C VAL A 422 -21.31 23.79 11.09
N THR A 423 -20.39 24.61 11.56
CA THR A 423 -19.15 24.15 12.19
C THR A 423 -19.43 23.42 13.50
N ARG A 424 -20.34 23.93 14.31
CA ARG A 424 -20.80 23.27 15.53
C ARG A 424 -21.48 21.94 15.24
N ASP A 425 -22.37 21.88 14.25
CA ASP A 425 -23.11 20.66 13.91
C ASP A 425 -22.21 19.58 13.30
N ARG A 426 -21.26 19.95 12.45
CA ARG A 426 -20.19 19.03 11.97
C ARG A 426 -19.39 18.44 13.13
N ARG A 427 -19.08 19.25 14.14
CA ARG A 427 -18.39 18.79 15.33
C ARG A 427 -19.25 17.83 16.15
N ALA A 428 -20.51 18.19 16.43
CA ALA A 428 -21.44 17.34 17.17
C ALA A 428 -21.68 15.99 16.50
N LEU A 429 -21.81 15.97 15.16
CA LEU A 429 -21.91 14.73 14.38
C LEU A 429 -20.67 13.86 14.56
N ARG A 430 -19.46 14.42 14.42
CA ARG A 430 -18.20 13.65 14.62
C ARG A 430 -18.09 13.11 16.04
N GLU A 431 -18.39 13.91 17.05
CA GLU A 431 -18.40 13.50 18.46
C GLU A 431 -19.43 12.38 18.74
N SER A 432 -20.51 12.33 17.96
CA SER A 432 -21.51 11.25 18.02
C SER A 432 -21.11 9.99 17.23
N GLY A 433 -19.95 9.98 16.56
CA GLY A 433 -19.48 8.82 15.77
C GLY A 433 -19.96 8.82 14.32
N VAL A 434 -20.25 9.99 13.75
CA VAL A 434 -20.63 10.17 12.34
C VAL A 434 -19.50 10.89 11.59
N PRO A 435 -18.81 10.26 10.62
CA PRO A 435 -17.87 10.93 9.75
C PRO A 435 -18.56 12.04 8.95
N VAL A 436 -17.95 13.23 8.92
CA VAL A 436 -18.50 14.38 8.20
C VAL A 436 -17.48 14.91 7.22
N ALA A 437 -17.86 14.94 5.93
CA ALA A 437 -17.11 15.56 4.85
C ALA A 437 -17.71 16.92 4.43
N HIS A 438 -16.93 17.72 3.71
CA HIS A 438 -17.37 19.04 3.24
C HIS A 438 -18.11 18.97 1.91
N ASP A 439 -17.85 17.96 1.09
CA ASP A 439 -18.40 17.80 -0.26
C ASP A 439 -18.67 16.32 -0.62
N ALA A 440 -19.29 16.11 -1.78
CA ALA A 440 -19.66 14.78 -2.25
C ALA A 440 -18.46 13.86 -2.48
N ARG A 441 -17.32 14.40 -2.96
CA ARG A 441 -16.09 13.64 -3.18
C ARG A 441 -15.51 13.12 -1.85
N GLY A 442 -15.48 13.95 -0.83
CA GLY A 442 -15.05 13.54 0.52
C GLY A 442 -15.96 12.48 1.12
N VAL A 443 -17.30 12.56 0.89
CA VAL A 443 -18.24 11.49 1.29
C VAL A 443 -17.92 10.19 0.57
N ALA A 444 -17.67 10.24 -0.75
CA ALA A 444 -17.32 9.05 -1.53
C ALA A 444 -16.00 8.43 -1.07
N ALA A 445 -14.97 9.25 -0.82
CA ALA A 445 -13.67 8.80 -0.33
C ALA A 445 -13.77 8.14 1.06
N ALA A 446 -14.45 8.79 2.00
CA ALA A 446 -14.71 8.26 3.35
C ALA A 446 -15.51 6.94 3.30
N THR A 447 -16.56 6.89 2.47
CA THR A 447 -17.37 5.68 2.27
C THR A 447 -16.54 4.55 1.68
N ALA A 448 -15.75 4.84 0.62
CA ALA A 448 -14.85 3.86 0.00
C ALA A 448 -13.88 3.27 1.01
N ALA A 449 -13.32 4.09 1.90
CA ALA A 449 -12.40 3.66 2.94
C ALA A 449 -13.06 2.72 3.95
N LEU A 450 -14.28 3.02 4.41
CA LEU A 450 -15.05 2.14 5.30
C LEU A 450 -15.33 0.77 4.65
N LEU A 451 -15.66 0.76 3.36
CA LEU A 451 -15.92 -0.49 2.62
C LEU A 451 -14.64 -1.30 2.37
N ALA A 452 -13.53 -0.63 2.02
CA ALA A 452 -12.24 -1.28 1.83
C ALA A 452 -11.75 -1.92 3.13
N ASP A 453 -11.85 -1.23 4.26
CA ASP A 453 -11.55 -1.76 5.59
C ASP A 453 -12.48 -2.94 5.96
N ALA A 454 -13.78 -2.85 5.65
CA ALA A 454 -14.72 -3.93 5.90
C ALA A 454 -14.36 -5.20 5.11
N ARG A 455 -14.00 -5.06 3.83
CA ARG A 455 -13.54 -6.15 2.97
C ARG A 455 -12.24 -6.76 3.49
N ALA A 456 -11.23 -5.93 3.79
CA ALA A 456 -9.93 -6.39 4.27
C ALA A 456 -10.04 -7.25 5.55
N ARG A 457 -11.00 -6.94 6.43
CA ARG A 457 -11.25 -7.71 7.66
C ARG A 457 -11.98 -9.05 7.44
N THR A 458 -12.56 -9.29 6.28
CA THR A 458 -13.11 -10.60 5.91
C THR A 458 -12.07 -11.52 5.32
N THR A 459 -11.05 -10.95 4.68
CA THR A 459 -9.94 -11.70 4.09
C THR A 459 -9.01 -12.14 5.22
N ARG A 460 -9.34 -13.24 5.91
CA ARG A 460 -8.36 -13.89 6.78
C ARG A 460 -7.22 -14.39 5.89
N PRO A 461 -5.94 -14.22 6.28
CA PRO A 461 -4.87 -14.99 5.66
C PRO A 461 -5.27 -16.47 5.79
N ALA A 462 -5.63 -17.09 4.68
CA ALA A 462 -5.84 -18.54 4.69
C ALA A 462 -4.53 -19.14 5.16
N VAL A 463 -4.61 -20.06 6.14
CA VAL A 463 -3.46 -20.88 6.49
C VAL A 463 -3.05 -21.57 5.20
N PRO A 464 -1.82 -21.35 4.70
CA PRO A 464 -1.38 -22.00 3.47
C PRO A 464 -1.62 -23.50 3.62
N VAL A 465 -2.42 -24.07 2.72
CA VAL A 465 -2.53 -25.55 2.68
C VAL A 465 -1.12 -26.04 2.33
N PRO A 466 -0.50 -26.88 3.16
CA PRO A 466 0.85 -27.33 2.89
C PRO A 466 0.87 -28.08 1.55
N TRP A 467 1.29 -27.42 0.50
CA TRP A 467 1.58 -28.05 -0.77
C TRP A 467 3.08 -28.36 -0.80
N GLN A 468 3.41 -29.60 -1.09
CA GLN A 468 4.82 -29.97 -1.19
C GLN A 468 5.36 -29.53 -2.54
N ALA A 469 6.17 -28.49 -2.53
CA ALA A 469 6.89 -28.03 -3.72
C ALA A 469 7.74 -29.17 -4.30
N PRO A 470 7.82 -29.30 -5.64
CA PRO A 470 8.71 -30.26 -6.29
C PRO A 470 10.16 -30.11 -5.83
N THR A 471 10.77 -31.22 -5.46
CA THR A 471 12.20 -31.30 -5.13
C THR A 471 13.03 -31.70 -6.37
N GLY A 472 14.36 -31.55 -6.32
CA GLY A 472 15.26 -31.93 -7.41
C GLY A 472 15.10 -31.03 -8.63
N LEU A 473 15.01 -29.71 -8.40
CA LEU A 473 14.94 -28.72 -9.46
C LEU A 473 16.26 -28.67 -10.25
N ALA A 474 16.16 -28.41 -11.55
CA ALA A 474 17.33 -28.17 -12.39
C ALA A 474 17.94 -26.78 -12.06
N THR A 475 19.23 -26.66 -12.34
CA THR A 475 19.95 -25.37 -12.20
C THR A 475 19.81 -24.48 -13.44
N ARG A 476 19.22 -25.01 -14.51
CA ARG A 476 19.00 -24.30 -15.76
C ARG A 476 17.83 -24.94 -16.51
N TYR A 477 17.01 -24.12 -17.12
CA TYR A 477 15.81 -24.54 -17.85
C TYR A 477 15.83 -24.00 -19.28
N ASP A 478 15.55 -24.89 -20.26
CA ASP A 478 15.03 -24.52 -21.58
C ASP A 478 13.47 -24.59 -21.55
N GLU A 479 12.80 -24.17 -22.62
CA GLU A 479 11.32 -24.17 -22.65
C GLU A 479 10.73 -25.57 -22.44
N HIS A 480 11.36 -26.62 -22.95
CA HIS A 480 10.88 -27.99 -22.79
C HIS A 480 10.90 -28.42 -21.31
N THR A 481 12.05 -28.28 -20.67
CA THR A 481 12.22 -28.63 -19.24
C THR A 481 11.45 -27.69 -18.31
N GLY A 482 11.28 -26.43 -18.69
CA GLY A 482 10.40 -25.48 -18.00
C GLY A 482 8.94 -25.94 -18.02
N LYS A 483 8.43 -26.36 -19.18
CA LYS A 483 7.07 -26.91 -19.30
C LYS A 483 6.90 -28.23 -18.56
N ASP A 484 7.93 -29.09 -18.48
CA ASP A 484 7.89 -30.32 -17.66
C ASP A 484 7.73 -29.94 -16.15
N LEU A 485 8.35 -28.87 -15.70
CA LEU A 485 8.14 -28.37 -14.35
C LEU A 485 6.72 -27.83 -14.18
N LEU A 486 6.18 -27.07 -15.14
CA LEU A 486 4.80 -26.58 -15.11
C LEU A 486 3.78 -27.72 -15.03
N GLU A 487 3.98 -28.82 -15.77
CA GLU A 487 3.13 -30.02 -15.69
C GLU A 487 3.14 -30.65 -14.29
N ARG A 488 4.29 -30.66 -13.61
CA ARG A 488 4.39 -31.10 -12.20
C ARG A 488 3.61 -30.18 -11.25
N LEU A 489 3.39 -28.93 -11.65
CA LEU A 489 2.54 -27.97 -10.92
C LEU A 489 1.06 -28.09 -11.30
N GLY A 490 0.72 -28.97 -12.24
CA GLY A 490 -0.64 -29.18 -12.71
C GLY A 490 -1.09 -28.20 -13.80
N VAL A 491 -0.15 -27.50 -14.45
CA VAL A 491 -0.44 -26.62 -15.58
C VAL A 491 -0.40 -27.44 -16.86
N ALA A 492 -1.49 -27.44 -17.62
CA ALA A 492 -1.54 -28.14 -18.91
C ALA A 492 -0.62 -27.47 -19.94
N THR A 493 0.00 -28.29 -20.79
CA THR A 493 0.81 -27.84 -21.92
C THR A 493 0.42 -28.60 -23.19
N MET A 494 0.87 -28.13 -24.34
CA MET A 494 0.63 -28.84 -25.60
C MET A 494 1.57 -30.03 -25.77
N PRO A 495 1.15 -31.12 -26.49
CA PRO A 495 2.04 -32.19 -26.89
C PRO A 495 3.27 -31.65 -27.63
N ARG A 496 4.46 -32.00 -27.17
CA ARG A 496 5.72 -31.43 -27.66
C ARG A 496 6.86 -32.45 -27.68
N ARG A 497 7.88 -32.16 -28.49
CA ARG A 497 9.13 -32.92 -28.55
C ARG A 497 10.33 -31.97 -28.63
N ALA A 498 11.31 -32.19 -27.76
CA ALA A 498 12.63 -31.58 -27.89
C ALA A 498 13.45 -32.38 -28.94
N CYS A 499 14.03 -31.67 -29.90
CA CYS A 499 14.73 -32.23 -31.04
C CYS A 499 16.18 -31.76 -31.03
N ALA A 500 17.11 -32.71 -31.04
CA ALA A 500 18.55 -32.45 -31.03
C ALA A 500 19.08 -31.94 -32.39
N ASP A 501 18.39 -32.29 -33.47
CA ASP A 501 18.74 -31.97 -34.84
C ASP A 501 17.51 -31.92 -35.76
N ARG A 502 17.71 -31.60 -37.04
CA ARG A 502 16.64 -31.49 -38.04
C ARG A 502 15.93 -32.83 -38.29
N ALA A 503 16.68 -33.95 -38.27
CA ALA A 503 16.09 -35.28 -38.48
C ALA A 503 15.08 -35.61 -37.34
N ALA A 504 15.45 -35.31 -36.09
CA ALA A 504 14.58 -35.44 -34.96
C ALA A 504 13.35 -34.50 -35.09
N ALA A 505 13.51 -33.28 -35.63
CA ALA A 505 12.41 -32.34 -35.86
C ALA A 505 11.41 -32.87 -36.91
N HIS A 506 11.89 -33.50 -38.00
CA HIS A 506 11.03 -34.17 -38.98
C HIS A 506 10.26 -35.36 -38.39
N ALA A 507 10.93 -36.19 -37.58
CA ALA A 507 10.26 -37.29 -36.87
C ALA A 507 9.23 -36.79 -35.87
N ALA A 508 9.52 -35.71 -35.14
CA ALA A 508 8.61 -35.06 -34.23
C ALA A 508 7.37 -34.47 -34.94
N PHE A 509 7.58 -33.83 -36.10
CA PHE A 509 6.47 -33.28 -36.92
C PHE A 509 5.47 -34.39 -37.31
N GLY A 510 5.97 -35.57 -37.72
CA GLY A 510 5.11 -36.72 -38.03
C GLY A 510 4.37 -37.30 -36.82
N SER A 511 4.96 -37.23 -35.61
CA SER A 511 4.37 -37.80 -34.38
C SER A 511 3.47 -36.86 -33.62
N VAL A 512 3.75 -35.56 -33.65
CA VAL A 512 2.93 -34.52 -32.98
C VAL A 512 1.67 -34.20 -33.80
N GLY A 513 1.75 -34.22 -35.12
CA GLY A 513 0.66 -33.95 -36.06
C GLY A 513 0.51 -32.45 -36.37
N ALA A 514 0.43 -32.17 -37.69
CA ALA A 514 0.30 -30.80 -38.21
C ALA A 514 -1.11 -30.20 -37.94
N PRO A 515 -1.24 -28.88 -37.75
CA PRO A 515 -0.16 -27.90 -37.77
C PRO A 515 0.60 -27.85 -36.44
N VAL A 516 1.89 -27.48 -36.50
CA VAL A 516 2.76 -27.35 -35.33
C VAL A 516 3.38 -25.96 -35.19
N ALA A 517 3.82 -25.64 -34.00
CA ALA A 517 4.79 -24.58 -33.71
C ALA A 517 6.21 -25.18 -33.69
N VAL A 518 7.15 -24.52 -34.35
CA VAL A 518 8.58 -24.91 -34.35
C VAL A 518 9.36 -23.75 -33.72
N LYS A 519 10.07 -24.04 -32.64
CA LYS A 519 10.74 -23.03 -31.84
C LYS A 519 12.22 -23.37 -31.66
N LEU A 520 13.03 -22.33 -31.51
CA LEU A 520 14.40 -22.43 -31.02
C LEU A 520 14.38 -22.94 -29.57
N LEU A 521 15.21 -23.97 -29.28
CA LEU A 521 15.32 -24.53 -27.93
C LEU A 521 16.73 -24.31 -27.38
N ASP A 522 16.88 -23.23 -26.62
CA ASP A 522 18.10 -22.87 -25.91
C ASP A 522 17.76 -22.17 -24.59
N ALA A 523 18.41 -22.58 -23.51
CA ALA A 523 18.22 -22.01 -22.19
C ALA A 523 18.81 -20.60 -22.03
N ASP A 524 19.67 -20.14 -22.93
CA ASP A 524 20.26 -18.80 -22.92
C ASP A 524 19.44 -17.77 -23.71
N VAL A 525 18.44 -18.24 -24.48
CA VAL A 525 17.58 -17.37 -25.30
C VAL A 525 16.22 -17.21 -24.66
N LEU A 526 16.04 -16.09 -23.96
CA LEU A 526 14.81 -15.79 -23.20
C LEU A 526 13.70 -15.25 -24.10
N HIS A 527 14.01 -14.32 -25.02
CA HIS A 527 13.05 -13.63 -25.90
C HIS A 527 13.13 -14.17 -27.34
N LYS A 528 12.70 -15.40 -27.53
CA LYS A 528 12.79 -16.10 -28.81
C LYS A 528 12.06 -15.42 -29.96
N THR A 529 10.91 -14.81 -29.67
CA THR A 529 10.05 -14.13 -30.66
C THR A 529 10.77 -12.94 -31.29
N GLU A 530 11.55 -12.17 -30.52
CA GLU A 530 12.25 -10.97 -31.00
C GLU A 530 13.34 -11.28 -32.02
N ILE A 531 13.95 -12.47 -31.94
CA ILE A 531 15.01 -12.92 -32.85
C ILE A 531 14.49 -13.84 -33.97
N GLY A 532 13.16 -13.93 -34.14
CA GLY A 532 12.57 -14.85 -35.14
C GLY A 532 12.65 -16.32 -34.75
N GLY A 533 12.84 -16.63 -33.47
CA GLY A 533 12.99 -18.00 -32.93
C GLY A 533 11.69 -18.79 -32.78
N VAL A 534 10.56 -18.34 -33.35
CA VAL A 534 9.25 -19.00 -33.25
C VAL A 534 8.54 -18.99 -34.61
N HIS A 535 8.18 -20.15 -35.13
CA HIS A 535 7.41 -20.33 -36.37
C HIS A 535 6.11 -21.06 -36.06
N LEU A 536 4.96 -20.42 -36.33
CA LEU A 536 3.63 -20.95 -36.02
C LEU A 536 2.93 -21.48 -37.28
N GLY A 537 2.04 -22.46 -37.10
CA GLY A 537 1.17 -22.96 -38.17
C GLY A 537 1.90 -23.76 -39.24
N VAL A 538 3.02 -24.34 -38.92
CA VAL A 538 3.79 -25.18 -39.86
C VAL A 538 3.00 -26.45 -40.15
N SER A 539 2.55 -26.58 -41.43
CA SER A 539 1.59 -27.64 -41.84
C SER A 539 2.14 -28.64 -42.84
N THR A 540 3.31 -28.39 -43.42
CA THR A 540 3.95 -29.26 -44.44
C THR A 540 5.43 -29.43 -44.14
N HIS A 541 6.05 -30.51 -44.68
CA HIS A 541 7.49 -30.71 -44.56
C HIS A 541 8.30 -29.57 -45.20
N THR A 542 7.85 -29.01 -46.32
CA THR A 542 8.51 -27.86 -46.96
C THR A 542 8.46 -26.62 -46.05
N ALA A 543 7.31 -26.36 -45.39
CA ALA A 543 7.20 -25.28 -44.43
C ALA A 543 8.07 -25.53 -43.15
N LEU A 544 8.21 -26.81 -42.77
CA LEU A 544 9.10 -27.19 -41.68
C LEU A 544 10.58 -26.92 -42.05
N ASP A 545 11.02 -27.31 -43.25
CA ASP A 545 12.38 -27.02 -43.71
C ASP A 545 12.68 -25.53 -43.72
N ALA A 546 11.74 -24.70 -44.23
CA ALA A 546 11.88 -23.25 -44.23
C ALA A 546 11.94 -22.67 -42.81
N ALA A 547 11.14 -23.19 -41.87
CA ALA A 547 11.19 -22.80 -40.47
C ALA A 547 12.55 -23.20 -39.82
N LEU A 548 13.03 -24.39 -40.06
CA LEU A 548 14.32 -24.85 -39.56
C LEU A 548 15.48 -24.03 -40.12
N ASP A 549 15.44 -23.68 -41.43
CA ASP A 549 16.46 -22.84 -42.07
C ASP A 549 16.52 -21.43 -41.41
N ALA A 550 15.33 -20.85 -41.09
CA ALA A 550 15.24 -19.56 -40.40
C ALA A 550 15.77 -19.65 -38.96
N LEU A 551 15.43 -20.73 -38.25
CA LEU A 551 15.92 -20.97 -36.89
C LEU A 551 17.43 -21.19 -36.84
N ASP A 552 18.01 -21.95 -37.83
CA ASP A 552 19.44 -22.13 -37.94
C ASP A 552 20.16 -20.79 -38.19
N ALA A 553 19.58 -19.94 -39.06
CA ALA A 553 20.08 -18.58 -39.30
C ALA A 553 20.02 -17.72 -38.04
N ALA A 554 19.05 -17.94 -37.16
CA ALA A 554 18.94 -17.30 -35.86
C ALA A 554 19.85 -17.93 -34.78
N GLY A 555 20.65 -18.96 -35.14
CA GLY A 555 21.63 -19.60 -34.27
C GLY A 555 21.12 -20.83 -33.52
N ALA A 556 19.95 -21.37 -33.88
CA ALA A 556 19.43 -22.57 -33.25
C ALA A 556 20.32 -23.77 -33.45
N ARG A 557 20.52 -24.55 -32.38
CA ARG A 557 21.22 -25.86 -32.42
C ARG A 557 20.29 -27.01 -32.03
N ARG A 558 19.18 -26.69 -31.40
CA ARG A 558 18.12 -27.60 -30.96
C ARG A 558 16.77 -26.95 -31.24
N TYR A 559 15.74 -27.75 -31.38
CA TYR A 559 14.39 -27.29 -31.72
C TYR A 559 13.36 -27.87 -30.77
N LEU A 560 12.26 -27.16 -30.62
CA LEU A 560 11.04 -27.65 -29.99
C LEU A 560 9.95 -27.73 -31.07
N VAL A 561 9.40 -28.92 -31.30
CA VAL A 561 8.21 -29.10 -32.14
C VAL A 561 7.02 -29.36 -31.24
N GLU A 562 6.02 -28.52 -31.32
CA GLU A 562 4.84 -28.48 -30.41
C GLU A 562 3.53 -28.37 -31.20
N ALA A 563 2.50 -29.09 -30.78
CA ALA A 563 1.15 -28.96 -31.40
C ALA A 563 0.62 -27.53 -31.26
N MET A 564 -0.09 -27.06 -32.30
CA MET A 564 -0.75 -25.73 -32.21
C MET A 564 -1.88 -25.77 -31.19
N ALA A 565 -1.87 -24.80 -30.31
CA ALA A 565 -2.96 -24.61 -29.35
C ALA A 565 -4.22 -24.04 -30.03
N PRO A 566 -5.42 -24.36 -29.52
CA PRO A 566 -6.66 -23.72 -29.94
C PRO A 566 -6.61 -22.20 -29.79
N ALA A 567 -7.48 -21.49 -30.52
CA ALA A 567 -7.68 -20.06 -30.30
C ALA A 567 -8.20 -19.78 -28.89
N GLY A 568 -7.79 -18.67 -28.32
CA GLY A 568 -8.15 -18.32 -26.95
C GLY A 568 -7.72 -16.90 -26.58
N ILE A 569 -7.78 -16.60 -25.29
CA ILE A 569 -7.32 -15.33 -24.71
C ILE A 569 -6.00 -15.58 -24.00
N ASP A 570 -5.01 -14.79 -24.32
CA ASP A 570 -3.69 -14.90 -23.73
C ASP A 570 -3.60 -14.14 -22.42
N LEU A 571 -3.09 -14.79 -21.39
CA LEU A 571 -2.74 -14.26 -20.08
C LEU A 571 -1.22 -14.31 -19.90
N VAL A 572 -0.69 -13.43 -19.09
CA VAL A 572 0.65 -13.55 -18.50
C VAL A 572 0.49 -13.89 -17.03
N VAL A 573 1.19 -14.93 -16.59
CA VAL A 573 1.20 -15.37 -15.20
C VAL A 573 2.63 -15.68 -14.82
N GLY A 574 3.04 -15.23 -13.62
CA GLY A 574 4.41 -15.51 -13.18
C GLY A 574 4.63 -15.34 -11.71
N ALA A 575 5.81 -15.74 -11.28
CA ALA A 575 6.34 -15.49 -9.95
C ALA A 575 7.78 -14.99 -10.08
N ARG A 576 8.16 -13.95 -9.33
CA ARG A 576 9.52 -13.39 -9.35
C ARG A 576 9.94 -12.92 -7.96
N ARG A 577 11.24 -12.80 -7.72
CA ARG A 577 11.76 -12.17 -6.50
C ARG A 577 11.90 -10.68 -6.68
N ASP A 578 11.22 -9.94 -5.81
CA ASP A 578 11.43 -8.50 -5.65
C ASP A 578 12.56 -8.28 -4.63
N VAL A 579 13.44 -7.34 -4.93
CA VAL A 579 14.62 -7.04 -4.08
C VAL A 579 14.26 -6.49 -2.71
N VAL A 580 13.04 -5.95 -2.55
CA VAL A 580 12.56 -5.33 -1.30
C VAL A 580 11.55 -6.22 -0.57
N PHE A 581 10.63 -6.82 -1.32
CA PHE A 581 9.49 -7.54 -0.74
C PHE A 581 9.63 -9.07 -0.79
N GLY A 582 10.64 -9.59 -1.49
CA GLY A 582 10.82 -11.03 -1.66
C GLY A 582 9.91 -11.62 -2.74
N PRO A 583 9.42 -12.85 -2.59
CA PRO A 583 8.63 -13.53 -3.63
C PRO A 583 7.32 -12.82 -3.94
N LEU A 584 7.05 -12.60 -5.23
CA LEU A 584 5.81 -12.04 -5.76
C LEU A 584 5.20 -12.99 -6.78
N VAL A 585 3.89 -12.89 -6.97
CA VAL A 585 3.19 -13.44 -8.13
C VAL A 585 2.51 -12.31 -8.91
N LEU A 586 2.32 -12.54 -10.20
CA LEU A 586 1.64 -11.61 -11.09
C LEU A 586 0.63 -12.34 -11.99
N VAL A 587 -0.45 -11.65 -12.29
CA VAL A 587 -1.46 -12.06 -13.29
C VAL A 587 -1.79 -10.85 -14.13
N GLY A 588 -1.80 -11.01 -15.45
CA GLY A 588 -2.16 -9.96 -16.39
C GLY A 588 -2.78 -10.49 -17.67
N LEU A 589 -3.32 -9.61 -18.49
CA LEU A 589 -3.62 -9.94 -19.87
C LEU A 589 -2.30 -10.07 -20.64
N GLY A 590 -2.22 -11.04 -21.54
CA GLY A 590 -1.08 -11.31 -22.40
C GLY A 590 -1.29 -10.77 -23.83
N GLY A 591 -0.25 -10.92 -24.63
CA GLY A 591 -0.22 -10.44 -26.01
C GLY A 591 0.19 -8.96 -26.13
N THR A 592 0.61 -8.56 -27.34
CA THR A 592 1.27 -7.26 -27.61
C THR A 592 0.48 -6.03 -27.17
N VAL A 593 -0.86 -6.07 -27.28
CA VAL A 593 -1.71 -4.92 -26.86
C VAL A 593 -1.82 -4.84 -25.35
N ALA A 594 -1.91 -5.99 -24.69
CA ALA A 594 -2.05 -6.04 -23.24
C ALA A 594 -0.72 -5.70 -22.54
N GLU A 595 0.40 -6.08 -23.11
CA GLU A 595 1.74 -5.67 -22.67
C GLU A 595 1.92 -4.15 -22.75
N ALA A 596 1.45 -3.52 -23.83
CA ALA A 596 1.48 -2.06 -24.00
C ALA A 596 0.61 -1.34 -22.96
N LEU A 597 -0.51 -1.94 -22.52
CA LEU A 597 -1.40 -1.37 -21.50
C LEU A 597 -0.91 -1.66 -20.07
N ALA A 598 0.01 -2.62 -19.89
CA ALA A 598 0.52 -3.08 -18.60
C ALA A 598 -0.61 -3.41 -17.58
N ASP A 599 -1.68 -4.08 -18.08
CA ASP A 599 -2.84 -4.48 -17.27
C ASP A 599 -2.49 -5.73 -16.45
N VAL A 600 -1.85 -5.50 -15.31
CA VAL A 600 -1.36 -6.55 -14.42
C VAL A 600 -1.71 -6.25 -12.97
N THR A 601 -1.96 -7.31 -12.20
CA THR A 601 -2.11 -7.29 -10.74
C THR A 601 -0.99 -8.13 -10.11
N VAL A 602 -0.58 -7.76 -8.89
CA VAL A 602 0.56 -8.35 -8.18
C VAL A 602 0.15 -8.71 -6.75
N ARG A 603 0.69 -9.80 -6.22
CA ARG A 603 0.58 -10.20 -4.79
C ARG A 603 1.92 -10.69 -4.25
N LEU A 604 2.12 -10.53 -2.95
CA LEU A 604 3.20 -11.22 -2.24
C LEU A 604 2.91 -12.71 -2.15
N ALA A 605 3.93 -13.52 -2.30
CA ALA A 605 3.86 -14.95 -2.05
C ALA A 605 4.54 -15.31 -0.70
N PRO A 606 4.10 -16.37 -0.01
CA PRO A 606 3.02 -17.28 -0.40
C PRO A 606 1.62 -16.67 -0.23
N LEU A 607 0.64 -17.11 -1.04
CA LEU A 607 -0.75 -16.69 -0.96
C LEU A 607 -1.68 -17.88 -1.17
N SER A 608 -2.93 -17.76 -0.67
CA SER A 608 -3.91 -18.83 -0.85
C SER A 608 -4.44 -18.89 -2.28
N PRO A 609 -4.89 -20.08 -2.76
CA PRO A 609 -5.58 -20.19 -4.05
C PRO A 609 -6.78 -19.25 -4.20
N GLY A 610 -7.57 -19.06 -3.13
CA GLY A 610 -8.72 -18.16 -3.15
C GLY A 610 -8.34 -16.67 -3.27
N GLU A 611 -7.22 -16.26 -2.67
CA GLU A 611 -6.69 -14.89 -2.85
C GLU A 611 -6.18 -14.69 -4.29
N ALA A 612 -5.48 -15.68 -4.82
CA ALA A 612 -5.02 -15.66 -6.21
C ALA A 612 -6.18 -15.68 -7.22
N ALA A 613 -7.25 -16.42 -6.93
CA ALA A 613 -8.47 -16.46 -7.75
C ALA A 613 -9.16 -15.10 -7.87
N GLY A 614 -8.98 -14.21 -6.90
CA GLY A 614 -9.50 -12.84 -6.94
C GLY A 614 -8.74 -11.89 -7.89
N MET A 615 -7.48 -12.19 -8.23
CA MET A 615 -6.60 -11.29 -9.00
C MET A 615 -7.17 -10.91 -10.38
N PRO A 616 -7.73 -11.82 -11.20
CA PRO A 616 -8.27 -11.45 -12.51
C PRO A 616 -9.39 -10.40 -12.46
N SER A 617 -10.13 -10.33 -11.36
CA SER A 617 -11.24 -9.37 -11.20
C SER A 617 -10.77 -7.92 -11.10
N GLU A 618 -9.50 -7.70 -10.81
CA GLU A 618 -8.87 -6.37 -10.68
C GLU A 618 -8.35 -5.84 -12.02
N LEU A 619 -8.24 -6.70 -13.05
CA LEU A 619 -7.77 -6.29 -14.38
C LEU A 619 -8.79 -5.36 -15.05
N ALA A 620 -8.29 -4.35 -15.76
CA ALA A 620 -9.13 -3.47 -16.58
C ALA A 620 -9.88 -4.27 -17.65
N GLY A 621 -9.20 -5.24 -18.26
CA GLY A 621 -9.75 -6.12 -19.28
C GLY A 621 -10.52 -7.34 -18.77
N ARG A 622 -10.86 -7.43 -17.47
CA ARG A 622 -11.55 -8.58 -16.85
C ARG A 622 -12.79 -9.08 -17.61
N ALA A 623 -13.49 -8.20 -18.34
CA ALA A 623 -14.65 -8.58 -19.11
C ALA A 623 -14.33 -9.62 -20.20
N LEU A 624 -13.12 -9.60 -20.75
CA LEU A 624 -12.66 -10.61 -21.73
C LEU A 624 -12.65 -12.01 -21.11
N LEU A 625 -12.31 -12.12 -19.83
CA LEU A 625 -12.22 -13.38 -19.10
C LEU A 625 -13.59 -13.94 -18.67
N ALA A 626 -14.64 -13.14 -18.80
CA ALA A 626 -16.03 -13.48 -18.44
C ALA A 626 -16.90 -13.90 -19.65
N GLY A 627 -16.29 -14.35 -20.75
CA GLY A 627 -17.04 -14.82 -21.93
C GLY A 627 -17.50 -13.69 -22.86
N TRP A 628 -16.78 -12.58 -22.93
CA TRP A 628 -17.09 -11.46 -23.82
C TRP A 628 -17.30 -11.92 -25.26
N ARG A 629 -18.47 -11.57 -25.87
CA ARG A 629 -18.86 -11.94 -27.24
C ARG A 629 -18.80 -13.43 -27.57
N GLY A 630 -19.06 -14.29 -26.56
CA GLY A 630 -19.00 -15.75 -26.72
C GLY A 630 -17.61 -16.34 -26.63
N GLY A 631 -16.64 -15.58 -26.12
CA GLY A 631 -15.29 -16.08 -25.80
C GLY A 631 -15.27 -17.07 -24.64
N PRO A 632 -14.11 -17.64 -24.33
CA PRO A 632 -13.96 -18.56 -23.21
C PRO A 632 -14.20 -17.85 -21.87
N VAL A 633 -14.65 -18.62 -20.87
CA VAL A 633 -14.86 -18.15 -19.50
C VAL A 633 -13.75 -18.72 -18.63
N LEU A 634 -13.06 -17.84 -17.89
CA LEU A 634 -12.03 -18.24 -16.94
C LEU A 634 -12.69 -18.89 -15.71
N ASP A 635 -12.18 -20.07 -15.32
CA ASP A 635 -12.40 -20.58 -13.98
C ASP A 635 -11.37 -19.92 -13.03
N PRO A 636 -11.82 -19.06 -12.08
CA PRO A 636 -10.90 -18.37 -11.19
C PRO A 636 -10.12 -19.32 -10.26
N ASP A 637 -10.71 -20.44 -9.87
CA ASP A 637 -10.10 -21.40 -8.94
C ASP A 637 -8.96 -22.18 -9.62
N ASP A 638 -9.09 -22.51 -10.89
CA ASP A 638 -8.02 -23.12 -11.69
C ASP A 638 -6.82 -22.18 -11.78
N LEU A 639 -7.05 -20.92 -12.16
CA LEU A 639 -5.99 -19.92 -12.20
C LEU A 639 -5.39 -19.67 -10.82
N GLY A 640 -6.24 -19.56 -9.80
CA GLY A 640 -5.80 -19.34 -8.42
C GLY A 640 -4.89 -20.46 -7.92
N THR A 641 -5.18 -21.70 -8.29
CA THR A 641 -4.34 -22.87 -7.97
C THR A 641 -2.96 -22.77 -8.66
N ILE A 642 -2.94 -22.41 -9.94
CA ILE A 642 -1.68 -22.25 -10.71
C ILE A 642 -0.83 -21.15 -10.06
N VAL A 643 -1.38 -19.96 -9.85
CA VAL A 643 -0.67 -18.79 -9.32
C VAL A 643 -0.14 -19.04 -7.91
N SER A 644 -0.95 -19.65 -7.03
CA SER A 644 -0.52 -20.01 -5.68
C SER A 644 0.65 -20.97 -5.71
N ARG A 645 0.61 -22.03 -6.54
CA ARG A 645 1.70 -23.02 -6.68
C ARG A 645 2.99 -22.42 -7.23
N LEU A 646 2.91 -21.49 -8.18
CA LEU A 646 4.09 -20.75 -8.68
C LEU A 646 4.73 -19.92 -7.56
N GLY A 647 3.90 -19.23 -6.76
CA GLY A 647 4.37 -18.46 -5.61
C GLY A 647 5.02 -19.34 -4.54
N ASP A 648 4.40 -20.48 -4.20
CA ASP A 648 4.91 -21.43 -3.21
C ASP A 648 6.22 -22.06 -3.67
N LEU A 649 6.31 -22.40 -4.97
CA LEU A 649 7.54 -22.94 -5.56
C LEU A 649 8.71 -21.96 -5.45
N LEU A 650 8.45 -20.70 -5.81
CA LEU A 650 9.46 -19.65 -5.72
C LEU A 650 9.86 -19.37 -4.25
N ALA A 651 8.89 -19.31 -3.35
CA ALA A 651 9.14 -19.06 -1.92
C ALA A 651 9.98 -20.18 -1.28
N ALA A 652 9.70 -21.45 -1.65
CA ALA A 652 10.38 -22.61 -1.11
C ALA A 652 11.80 -22.83 -1.70
N ASN A 653 12.14 -22.19 -2.82
CA ASN A 653 13.39 -22.45 -3.53
C ASN A 653 14.21 -21.16 -3.75
N PRO A 654 15.18 -20.86 -2.88
CA PRO A 654 15.98 -19.64 -2.97
C PRO A 654 16.78 -19.48 -4.27
N LEU A 655 17.08 -20.58 -4.96
CA LEU A 655 17.80 -20.56 -6.23
C LEU A 655 16.92 -20.14 -7.43
N LEU A 656 15.59 -20.18 -7.29
CA LEU A 656 14.69 -19.66 -8.34
C LEU A 656 14.57 -18.16 -8.20
N ASP A 657 14.74 -17.45 -9.30
CA ASP A 657 14.61 -15.99 -9.37
C ASP A 657 13.29 -15.57 -10.03
N GLU A 658 12.94 -16.23 -11.14
CA GLU A 658 11.73 -15.92 -11.89
C GLU A 658 11.14 -17.18 -12.53
N ILE A 659 9.82 -17.23 -12.59
CA ILE A 659 9.02 -18.21 -13.34
C ILE A 659 7.99 -17.40 -14.11
N GLU A 660 8.04 -17.40 -15.43
CA GLU A 660 7.07 -16.71 -16.29
C GLU A 660 6.40 -17.71 -17.24
N VAL A 661 5.08 -17.61 -17.34
CA VAL A 661 4.25 -18.33 -18.31
C VAL A 661 3.58 -17.25 -19.17
N ASN A 662 4.11 -17.06 -20.38
CA ASN A 662 3.65 -16.01 -21.29
C ASN A 662 3.77 -16.49 -22.77
N PRO A 663 2.62 -16.87 -23.39
CA PRO A 663 1.29 -16.81 -22.82
C PRO A 663 0.84 -18.07 -22.07
N LEU A 664 -0.01 -17.87 -21.05
CA LEU A 664 -0.94 -18.88 -20.54
C LEU A 664 -2.28 -18.64 -21.25
N ARG A 665 -2.68 -19.53 -22.14
CA ARG A 665 -3.86 -19.34 -22.99
C ARG A 665 -5.12 -19.91 -22.35
N LEU A 666 -6.12 -19.06 -22.19
CA LEU A 666 -7.47 -19.47 -21.83
C LEU A 666 -8.23 -19.95 -23.07
N THR A 667 -8.58 -21.22 -23.09
CA THR A 667 -9.35 -21.88 -24.15
C THR A 667 -10.69 -22.38 -23.62
N PRO A 668 -11.63 -22.84 -24.46
CA PRO A 668 -12.85 -23.49 -23.99
C PRO A 668 -12.61 -24.76 -23.16
N GLN A 669 -11.40 -25.35 -23.23
CA GLN A 669 -11.00 -26.56 -22.49
C GLN A 669 -10.21 -26.25 -21.22
N GLY A 670 -9.97 -24.97 -20.91
CA GLY A 670 -9.19 -24.53 -19.75
C GLY A 670 -7.90 -23.81 -20.12
N LEU A 671 -7.00 -23.69 -19.16
CA LEU A 671 -5.74 -22.94 -19.24
C LEU A 671 -4.60 -23.83 -19.79
N ILE A 672 -3.85 -23.34 -20.77
CA ILE A 672 -2.74 -24.06 -21.41
C ILE A 672 -1.51 -23.16 -21.50
N ALA A 673 -0.37 -23.59 -20.97
CA ALA A 673 0.89 -22.87 -21.09
C ALA A 673 1.51 -23.08 -22.48
N LEU A 674 1.77 -21.99 -23.19
CA LEU A 674 2.35 -22.01 -24.54
C LEU A 674 3.83 -21.65 -24.57
N ASP A 675 4.31 -20.94 -23.56
CA ASP A 675 5.74 -20.69 -23.32
C ASP A 675 6.03 -20.71 -21.82
N ALA A 676 7.28 -21.00 -21.46
CA ALA A 676 7.76 -21.03 -20.10
C ALA A 676 9.20 -20.53 -20.04
N VAL A 677 9.45 -19.52 -19.21
CA VAL A 677 10.78 -19.01 -18.88
C VAL A 677 11.01 -19.23 -17.39
N ILE A 678 12.11 -19.88 -17.02
CA ILE A 678 12.49 -20.11 -15.64
C ILE A 678 13.95 -19.68 -15.46
N LEU A 679 14.15 -18.68 -14.61
CA LEU A 679 15.46 -18.15 -14.29
C LEU A 679 15.91 -18.64 -12.92
N THR A 680 17.20 -19.02 -12.85
CA THR A 680 17.85 -19.43 -11.61
C THR A 680 19.00 -18.50 -11.28
N ARG A 681 19.20 -18.22 -10.01
CA ARG A 681 20.37 -17.50 -9.50
C ARG A 681 21.60 -18.40 -9.51
N LYS A 682 22.79 -17.83 -9.64
CA LYS A 682 24.03 -18.54 -9.37
C LYS A 682 24.13 -18.82 -7.87
N ALA A 683 24.69 -20.00 -7.52
CA ALA A 683 24.80 -20.42 -6.11
C ALA A 683 25.58 -19.41 -5.22
N ASP A 684 26.48 -18.63 -5.81
CA ASP A 684 27.27 -17.61 -5.11
C ASP A 684 26.44 -16.37 -4.72
N ASP A 685 25.35 -16.09 -5.44
CA ASP A 685 24.49 -14.92 -5.14
C ASP A 685 23.46 -15.21 -4.03
N ALA A 686 23.21 -16.48 -3.71
CA ALA A 686 22.22 -16.89 -2.72
C ALA A 686 22.69 -16.70 -1.25
N HIS A 687 23.97 -16.44 -1.01
CA HIS A 687 24.55 -16.28 0.35
C HIS A 687 24.57 -14.82 0.82
N THR A 688 24.16 -13.85 0.01
CA THR A 688 24.16 -12.41 0.34
C THR A 688 22.82 -11.88 0.86
N ASP A 689 21.76 -12.70 0.88
CA ASP A 689 20.39 -12.30 1.25
C ASP A 689 20.00 -12.65 2.72
N HIS A 690 20.97 -12.82 3.64
CA HIS A 690 20.71 -13.05 5.07
C HIS A 690 21.12 -11.91 5.99
#